data_51ae34a10608312a529bf5f1f684791a
#
_entry.id   51ae34a10608312a529bf5f1f684791a
#
_cell.length_a   1.000
_cell.length_b   1.000
_cell.length_c   1.000
_cell.angle_alpha   90.00
_cell.angle_beta   90.00
_cell.angle_gamma   90.00
#
_symmetry.space_group_name_H-M   'P 1'
#
loop_
_entity.id
_entity.type
_entity.pdbx_description
1 polymer ?
#
loop_
_entity_poly.entity_id
_entity_poly.type
_entity_poly.pdbx_seq_one_letter_code
_entity_poly.pdbx_strand_id
1 'polypeptide(L)'
;MKKWFLLIISFISITWVYAENVSVDQAMQVAMNFSQQIPGNQLRSGQTLQLAYTARPNLRSGEVDAYYYVFNSGSKGGYIIVSGDDRAYPILGYSTSGNFSYETVPDNMKCWLEGYEDEIQYACANGIEQDTEIKEQWQMLVQGTKLPVLRSQTLLTTAKWNQDMPFNNKCPQIQGKNALTGCVATSMGIVMKYHKYPDQGTGSATTSQGSYKANFGIAYLWDKMLDDYRADYTVDNVDAMATLLYHCGVSCDMQYGVSASSAQTARIVDALTQYFRYDKAISCMDKDDYDASEWQKMLTDELITNQRPVIYNGSGTDGHAFVIDGFDGSMYHINWGWGGYLDDWFSLTALKPDNHDYTYEQGMIINIKPDEGGQSLNEIRISNASGYTGGLKVNTTPAQGGTFTLTVSGIRCLSPSFTSSLSIAHFDKEKNLKEVVATPRNFSFNPYRYYYNVSFSCKITEPIEEGDCLYLVSKAGNEDYKIVEGGPNVADVINLTAGAKVNTYQVTWNSLSGVTLTSEKGYNADAVTEGDDFKFKITNTTTNTVIVKNGNTELKPNAKGIYTLSNIREDIHLILSFGEPIVPVYTVILPSVIGFDIQSVSGYDPLSISEGGDFEFTVIPRSGYEEYSITVRVNGTIIEPDSNGHYMIHNIQANQTVEVIGTAPDPEVVYHIVTLPEVEGVTTDPEPGDHKVENEKDFTFSLVLDKEYNQSVPLVTTDRGDIISPDRDGRYTIENICEPIVIKIDGIKKNTDVANEKIDVSKMKVTTSDGTVCIFAPQPMKAYIMTFKGGVYKNLGTVSGDTRVQLPSGQYIVVVGGDSFKVIL
;
A
#
# COMPACT_ATOMS: atom_id res chain seq x y z
N MET A 1 -55.38 67.16 -23.60
CA MET A 1 -55.11 65.80 -24.09
C MET A 1 -53.87 65.15 -23.36
N LYS A 2 -54.13 64.44 -22.30
CA LYS A 2 -53.08 63.73 -21.53
C LYS A 2 -52.94 62.30 -22.09
N LYS A 3 -51.77 61.98 -22.64
CA LYS A 3 -51.41 60.63 -23.06
C LYS A 3 -50.87 59.90 -21.83
N TRP A 4 -51.49 58.81 -21.43
CA TRP A 4 -51.03 57.89 -20.47
C TRP A 4 -50.16 56.87 -21.19
N PHE A 5 -48.84 56.73 -20.77
CA PHE A 5 -47.98 55.69 -21.18
C PHE A 5 -48.10 54.55 -20.16
N LEU A 6 -48.67 53.43 -20.56
CA LEU A 6 -48.62 52.19 -19.75
C LEU A 6 -47.24 51.51 -19.94
N LEU A 7 -46.46 51.49 -18.87
CA LEU A 7 -45.21 50.77 -18.82
C LEU A 7 -45.56 49.31 -18.42
N ILE A 8 -45.51 48.36 -19.39
CA ILE A 8 -45.60 46.94 -19.11
C ILE A 8 -44.24 46.50 -18.62
N ILE A 9 -44.11 46.37 -17.28
CA ILE A 9 -42.93 45.70 -16.70
C ILE A 9 -43.16 44.21 -16.85
N SER A 10 -42.47 43.61 -17.84
CA SER A 10 -42.35 42.16 -17.96
C SER A 10 -41.46 41.67 -16.84
N PHE A 11 -42.08 41.10 -15.79
CA PHE A 11 -41.35 40.30 -14.80
C PHE A 11 -40.83 39.06 -15.49
N ILE A 12 -39.55 39.06 -15.87
CA ILE A 12 -38.82 37.81 -16.15
C ILE A 12 -38.57 37.17 -14.77
N SER A 13 -39.49 36.28 -14.39
CA SER A 13 -39.21 35.36 -13.29
C SER A 13 -38.05 34.46 -13.70
N ILE A 14 -36.86 34.77 -13.23
CA ILE A 14 -35.74 33.81 -13.24
C ILE A 14 -36.16 32.73 -12.24
N THR A 15 -36.82 31.70 -12.74
CA THR A 15 -36.97 30.45 -11.96
C THR A 15 -35.59 29.83 -11.88
N TRP A 16 -35.01 29.87 -10.72
CA TRP A 16 -33.88 28.98 -10.39
C TRP A 16 -34.44 27.56 -10.50
N VAL A 17 -34.05 26.85 -11.55
CA VAL A 17 -34.38 25.43 -11.70
C VAL A 17 -33.40 24.72 -10.80
N TYR A 18 -33.80 24.36 -9.60
CA TYR A 18 -33.10 23.38 -8.79
C TYR A 18 -33.29 22.04 -9.47
N ALA A 19 -32.25 21.23 -9.49
CA ALA A 19 -32.33 19.83 -9.88
C ALA A 19 -33.34 19.13 -8.94
N GLU A 20 -34.20 18.29 -9.50
CA GLU A 20 -35.36 17.73 -8.79
C GLU A 20 -35.27 16.20 -8.71
N ASN A 21 -35.74 15.65 -7.60
CA ASN A 21 -36.01 14.22 -7.48
C ASN A 21 -37.06 13.80 -8.53
N VAL A 22 -36.74 12.74 -9.26
CA VAL A 22 -37.64 12.17 -10.28
C VAL A 22 -38.67 11.28 -9.62
N SER A 23 -39.93 11.59 -9.76
CA SER A 23 -41.01 10.75 -9.23
C SER A 23 -41.14 9.42 -10.02
N VAL A 24 -41.69 8.38 -9.38
CA VAL A 24 -41.91 7.10 -10.02
C VAL A 24 -42.79 7.19 -11.27
N ASP A 25 -43.78 8.12 -11.27
CA ASP A 25 -44.66 8.35 -12.41
C ASP A 25 -43.94 9.02 -13.57
N GLN A 26 -43.05 9.97 -13.29
CA GLN A 26 -42.19 10.60 -14.30
C GLN A 26 -41.19 9.60 -14.87
N ALA A 27 -40.55 8.80 -14.02
CA ALA A 27 -39.64 7.73 -14.43
C ALA A 27 -40.36 6.67 -15.30
N MET A 28 -41.58 6.30 -14.94
CA MET A 28 -42.44 5.43 -15.74
C MET A 28 -42.72 6.01 -17.14
N GLN A 29 -43.03 7.28 -17.22
CA GLN A 29 -43.27 7.99 -18.49
C GLN A 29 -42.02 7.95 -19.39
N VAL A 30 -40.85 8.27 -18.79
CA VAL A 30 -39.56 8.23 -19.48
C VAL A 30 -39.29 6.82 -19.99
N ALA A 31 -39.46 5.80 -19.15
CA ALA A 31 -39.30 4.40 -19.52
C ALA A 31 -40.22 3.98 -20.67
N MET A 32 -41.46 4.38 -20.65
CA MET A 32 -42.47 4.13 -21.72
C MET A 32 -42.03 4.77 -23.04
N ASN A 33 -41.63 6.02 -23.01
CA ASN A 33 -41.21 6.75 -24.20
C ASN A 33 -39.89 6.20 -24.76
N PHE A 34 -38.95 5.83 -23.93
CA PHE A 34 -37.70 5.18 -24.34
C PHE A 34 -37.93 3.80 -24.93
N SER A 35 -38.80 3.00 -24.35
CA SER A 35 -39.09 1.64 -24.82
C SER A 35 -39.55 1.58 -26.28
N GLN A 36 -40.20 2.65 -26.78
CA GLN A 36 -40.63 2.76 -28.16
C GLN A 36 -39.50 3.08 -29.15
N GLN A 37 -38.31 3.46 -28.61
CA GLN A 37 -37.14 3.82 -29.40
C GLN A 37 -36.15 2.65 -29.55
N ILE A 38 -36.29 1.62 -28.72
CA ILE A 38 -35.40 0.46 -28.73
C ILE A 38 -35.63 -0.36 -30.01
N PRO A 39 -34.58 -0.59 -30.86
CA PRO A 39 -34.71 -1.39 -32.09
C PRO A 39 -35.23 -2.81 -31.80
N GLY A 40 -36.22 -3.23 -32.53
CA GLY A 40 -36.82 -4.58 -32.36
C GLY A 40 -37.75 -4.76 -31.16
N ASN A 41 -37.79 -3.79 -30.25
CA ASN A 41 -38.71 -3.82 -29.11
C ASN A 41 -40.03 -3.12 -29.49
N GLN A 42 -40.80 -3.78 -30.32
CA GLN A 42 -42.21 -3.41 -30.38
C GLN A 42 -42.86 -3.94 -29.12
N LEU A 43 -43.09 -3.04 -28.17
CA LEU A 43 -44.10 -3.33 -27.13
C LEU A 43 -45.34 -3.76 -27.87
N ARG A 44 -45.63 -5.07 -27.88
CA ARG A 44 -46.83 -5.59 -28.51
C ARG A 44 -47.99 -4.82 -27.86
N SER A 45 -48.88 -4.29 -28.66
CA SER A 45 -50.00 -3.50 -28.20
C SER A 45 -50.69 -4.20 -27.02
N GLY A 46 -50.57 -3.60 -25.82
CA GLY A 46 -51.13 -4.15 -24.59
C GLY A 46 -50.08 -4.58 -23.52
N GLN A 47 -48.77 -4.55 -23.76
CA GLN A 47 -47.78 -4.76 -22.70
C GLN A 47 -47.57 -3.44 -21.91
N THR A 48 -47.78 -3.50 -20.60
CA THR A 48 -47.54 -2.40 -19.67
C THR A 48 -46.20 -2.61 -18.96
N LEU A 49 -45.41 -1.57 -18.81
CA LEU A 49 -44.27 -1.54 -17.91
C LEU A 49 -44.76 -1.65 -16.46
N GLN A 50 -44.09 -2.41 -15.65
CA GLN A 50 -44.36 -2.55 -14.22
C GLN A 50 -43.12 -2.24 -13.40
N LEU A 51 -43.28 -1.45 -12.35
CA LEU A 51 -42.20 -1.18 -11.40
C LEU A 51 -41.77 -2.48 -10.74
N ALA A 52 -40.53 -2.87 -10.96
CA ALA A 52 -39.91 -4.09 -10.41
C ALA A 52 -39.04 -3.80 -9.19
N TYR A 53 -38.35 -2.66 -9.18
CA TYR A 53 -37.43 -2.30 -8.10
C TYR A 53 -37.28 -0.78 -7.97
N THR A 54 -36.99 -0.33 -6.75
CA THR A 54 -36.63 1.05 -6.43
C THR A 54 -35.41 1.03 -5.55
N ALA A 55 -34.28 1.56 -6.02
CA ALA A 55 -33.08 1.77 -5.22
C ALA A 55 -33.28 2.98 -4.30
N ARG A 56 -33.22 2.77 -2.99
CA ARG A 56 -33.47 3.83 -1.99
C ARG A 56 -32.30 3.95 -1.02
N PRO A 57 -32.00 5.19 -0.55
CA PRO A 57 -31.03 5.38 0.51
C PRO A 57 -31.39 4.58 1.77
N ASN A 58 -30.37 3.95 2.39
CA ASN A 58 -30.51 3.18 3.63
C ASN A 58 -30.83 4.03 4.87
N LEU A 59 -30.65 5.33 4.79
CA LEU A 59 -30.97 6.31 5.86
C LEU A 59 -31.83 7.42 5.25
N ARG A 60 -32.76 7.93 6.02
CA ARG A 60 -33.56 9.12 5.67
C ARG A 60 -32.64 10.37 5.69
N SER A 61 -31.73 10.48 4.76
CA SER A 61 -31.20 11.78 4.34
C SER A 61 -32.29 12.37 3.45
N GLY A 62 -32.90 13.47 3.81
CA GLY A 62 -34.04 14.05 3.14
C GLY A 62 -33.73 14.64 1.75
N GLU A 63 -32.73 14.18 1.05
CA GLU A 63 -32.20 14.74 -0.19
C GLU A 63 -32.54 13.92 -1.43
N VAL A 64 -32.73 12.57 -1.32
CA VAL A 64 -33.07 11.70 -2.45
C VAL A 64 -34.16 10.72 -2.08
N ASP A 65 -35.24 10.67 -2.86
CA ASP A 65 -36.32 9.71 -2.69
C ASP A 65 -35.99 8.33 -3.25
N ALA A 66 -35.26 8.28 -4.35
CA ALA A 66 -34.76 7.06 -4.99
C ALA A 66 -33.51 7.40 -5.83
N TYR A 67 -32.56 6.49 -5.89
CA TYR A 67 -31.41 6.60 -6.81
C TYR A 67 -31.81 6.22 -8.23
N TYR A 68 -32.56 5.13 -8.39
CA TYR A 68 -33.12 4.71 -9.68
C TYR A 68 -34.35 3.83 -9.50
N TYR A 69 -35.10 3.68 -10.59
CA TYR A 69 -36.26 2.81 -10.73
C TYR A 69 -36.01 1.77 -11.83
N VAL A 70 -36.42 0.54 -11.63
CA VAL A 70 -36.40 -0.50 -12.65
C VAL A 70 -37.81 -0.92 -13.03
N PHE A 71 -38.09 -0.88 -14.32
CA PHE A 71 -39.41 -1.25 -14.87
C PHE A 71 -39.28 -2.48 -15.76
N ASN A 72 -39.98 -3.56 -15.43
CA ASN A 72 -40.10 -4.75 -16.27
C ASN A 72 -41.15 -4.60 -17.37
N SER A 73 -40.87 -5.13 -18.56
CA SER A 73 -41.81 -5.17 -19.70
C SER A 73 -42.45 -6.55 -19.80
N GLY A 74 -43.64 -6.74 -19.24
CA GLY A 74 -44.33 -8.02 -19.22
C GLY A 74 -43.55 -9.12 -18.52
N SER A 75 -43.77 -10.40 -18.90
CA SER A 75 -43.16 -11.57 -18.23
C SER A 75 -41.75 -11.93 -18.73
N LYS A 76 -41.31 -11.44 -19.89
CA LYS A 76 -39.99 -11.71 -20.50
C LYS A 76 -39.57 -10.68 -21.52
N GLY A 77 -40.13 -9.44 -21.45
CA GLY A 77 -39.92 -8.40 -22.46
C GLY A 77 -38.73 -7.46 -22.18
N GLY A 78 -37.92 -7.80 -21.20
CA GLY A 78 -36.79 -6.98 -20.78
C GLY A 78 -37.15 -6.01 -19.66
N TYR A 79 -36.25 -5.09 -19.38
CA TYR A 79 -36.39 -4.07 -18.34
C TYR A 79 -35.74 -2.75 -18.77
N ILE A 80 -36.08 -1.67 -18.08
CA ILE A 80 -35.48 -0.36 -18.26
C ILE A 80 -35.15 0.21 -16.87
N ILE A 81 -33.92 0.74 -16.73
CA ILE A 81 -33.43 1.41 -15.52
C ILE A 81 -33.44 2.90 -15.78
N VAL A 82 -34.21 3.64 -14.99
CA VAL A 82 -34.39 5.10 -15.08
C VAL A 82 -33.85 5.74 -13.84
N SER A 83 -33.06 6.79 -13.96
CA SER A 83 -32.55 7.54 -12.80
C SER A 83 -33.70 8.10 -11.95
N GLY A 84 -33.48 8.13 -10.63
CA GLY A 84 -34.35 8.79 -9.66
C GLY A 84 -34.03 10.28 -9.43
N ASP A 85 -33.01 10.80 -10.12
CA ASP A 85 -32.53 12.17 -10.01
C ASP A 85 -32.22 12.74 -11.41
N ASP A 86 -32.65 13.95 -11.70
CA ASP A 86 -32.54 14.55 -13.03
C ASP A 86 -31.11 15.09 -13.33
N ARG A 87 -30.21 15.08 -12.38
CA ARG A 87 -28.77 15.37 -12.58
C ARG A 87 -28.05 14.23 -13.29
N ALA A 88 -28.60 13.03 -13.21
CA ALA A 88 -28.07 11.84 -13.88
C ALA A 88 -28.73 11.63 -15.25
N TYR A 89 -28.08 10.84 -16.12
CA TYR A 89 -28.67 10.41 -17.37
C TYR A 89 -30.04 9.76 -17.14
N PRO A 90 -31.06 10.05 -17.94
CA PRO A 90 -32.42 9.53 -17.69
C PRO A 90 -32.48 8.00 -17.80
N ILE A 91 -31.71 7.39 -18.69
CA ILE A 91 -31.64 5.93 -18.87
C ILE A 91 -30.26 5.47 -18.44
N LEU A 92 -30.21 4.63 -17.41
CA LEU A 92 -28.95 4.04 -16.90
C LEU A 92 -28.68 2.66 -17.50
N GLY A 93 -29.71 2.00 -18.00
CA GLY A 93 -29.55 0.70 -18.67
C GLY A 93 -30.88 0.17 -19.17
N TYR A 94 -30.82 -0.78 -20.10
CA TYR A 94 -32.00 -1.49 -20.57
C TYR A 94 -31.67 -2.87 -21.10
N SER A 95 -32.66 -3.75 -21.07
CA SER A 95 -32.65 -5.09 -21.67
C SER A 95 -33.83 -5.27 -22.60
N THR A 96 -33.63 -6.04 -23.64
CA THR A 96 -34.68 -6.44 -24.57
C THR A 96 -35.24 -7.83 -24.27
N SER A 97 -34.75 -8.49 -23.23
CA SER A 97 -35.17 -9.86 -22.86
C SER A 97 -35.09 -10.11 -21.34
N GLY A 98 -35.77 -11.13 -20.85
CA GLY A 98 -35.76 -11.46 -19.43
C GLY A 98 -36.59 -10.51 -18.57
N ASN A 99 -36.38 -10.56 -17.26
CA ASN A 99 -36.96 -9.67 -16.27
C ASN A 99 -35.93 -9.40 -15.19
N PHE A 100 -35.96 -8.19 -14.68
CA PHE A 100 -35.15 -7.81 -13.53
C PHE A 100 -35.79 -8.28 -12.21
N SER A 101 -35.01 -8.90 -11.34
CA SER A 101 -35.32 -9.16 -9.94
C SER A 101 -34.08 -8.99 -9.11
N TYR A 102 -34.07 -8.05 -8.18
CA TYR A 102 -32.87 -7.66 -7.43
C TYR A 102 -32.25 -8.83 -6.66
N GLU A 103 -33.07 -9.78 -6.17
CA GLU A 103 -32.57 -10.96 -5.44
C GLU A 103 -31.72 -11.91 -6.30
N THR A 104 -31.94 -11.86 -7.62
CA THR A 104 -31.24 -12.75 -8.58
C THR A 104 -30.24 -12.02 -9.46
N VAL A 105 -30.06 -10.71 -9.27
CA VAL A 105 -29.07 -9.93 -10.02
C VAL A 105 -27.66 -10.47 -9.74
N PRO A 106 -26.84 -10.71 -10.78
CA PRO A 106 -25.43 -11.07 -10.62
C PRO A 106 -24.64 -10.09 -9.75
N ASP A 107 -23.68 -10.56 -8.96
CA ASP A 107 -22.95 -9.71 -8.01
C ASP A 107 -22.16 -8.62 -8.72
N ASN A 108 -21.56 -8.88 -9.88
CA ASN A 108 -20.90 -7.87 -10.71
C ASN A 108 -21.86 -6.78 -11.22
N MET A 109 -23.08 -7.14 -11.59
CA MET A 109 -24.10 -6.17 -11.97
C MET A 109 -24.61 -5.39 -10.75
N LYS A 110 -24.74 -6.02 -9.57
CA LYS A 110 -25.07 -5.28 -8.33
C LYS A 110 -24.03 -4.21 -8.05
N CYS A 111 -22.76 -4.57 -8.12
CA CYS A 111 -21.66 -3.64 -7.95
C CYS A 111 -21.72 -2.47 -8.96
N TRP A 112 -22.08 -2.76 -10.21
CA TRP A 112 -22.27 -1.73 -11.22
C TRP A 112 -23.42 -0.78 -10.88
N LEU A 113 -24.54 -1.33 -10.40
CA LEU A 113 -25.71 -0.54 -9.98
C LEU A 113 -25.44 0.27 -8.71
N GLU A 114 -24.68 -0.27 -7.76
CA GLU A 114 -24.17 0.46 -6.58
C GLU A 114 -23.34 1.68 -7.02
N GLY A 115 -22.56 1.55 -8.10
CA GLY A 115 -21.85 2.67 -8.70
C GLY A 115 -22.77 3.82 -9.09
N TYR A 116 -23.91 3.55 -9.72
CA TYR A 116 -24.88 4.58 -10.03
C TYR A 116 -25.49 5.23 -8.76
N GLU A 117 -25.75 4.42 -7.71
CA GLU A 117 -26.26 4.94 -6.43
C GLU A 117 -25.28 5.94 -5.82
N ASP A 118 -24.02 5.60 -5.79
CA ASP A 118 -22.99 6.45 -5.20
C ASP A 118 -22.75 7.74 -6.03
N GLU A 119 -22.74 7.65 -7.37
CA GLU A 119 -22.63 8.82 -8.24
C GLU A 119 -23.81 9.80 -8.02
N ILE A 120 -25.03 9.29 -7.97
CA ILE A 120 -26.23 10.10 -7.74
C ILE A 120 -26.22 10.69 -6.33
N GLN A 121 -25.85 9.90 -5.33
CA GLN A 121 -25.70 10.38 -3.95
C GLN A 121 -24.70 11.53 -3.86
N TYR A 122 -23.55 11.39 -4.51
CA TYR A 122 -22.55 12.45 -4.56
C TYR A 122 -23.05 13.70 -5.20
N ALA A 123 -23.73 13.61 -6.35
CA ALA A 123 -24.30 14.76 -7.04
C ALA A 123 -25.25 15.53 -6.13
N CYS A 124 -26.10 14.81 -5.40
CA CYS A 124 -27.02 15.40 -4.44
C CYS A 124 -26.31 16.07 -3.26
N ALA A 125 -25.37 15.34 -2.63
CA ALA A 125 -24.65 15.83 -1.45
C ALA A 125 -23.78 17.07 -1.73
N ASN A 126 -23.25 17.19 -2.96
CA ASN A 126 -22.38 18.30 -3.36
C ASN A 126 -23.13 19.39 -4.17
N GLY A 127 -24.44 19.27 -4.32
CA GLY A 127 -25.25 20.29 -5.00
C GLY A 127 -24.85 20.48 -6.47
N ILE A 128 -24.49 19.38 -7.16
CA ILE A 128 -24.09 19.45 -8.57
C ILE A 128 -25.27 19.92 -9.41
N GLU A 129 -25.04 20.86 -10.29
CA GLU A 129 -26.07 21.36 -11.22
C GLU A 129 -26.33 20.35 -12.34
N GLN A 130 -27.55 20.27 -12.83
CA GLN A 130 -27.94 19.48 -13.98
C GLN A 130 -27.20 19.94 -15.25
N ASP A 131 -26.43 19.03 -15.89
CA ASP A 131 -25.77 19.32 -17.16
C ASP A 131 -26.79 19.60 -18.30
N THR A 132 -26.42 20.47 -19.24
CA THR A 132 -27.30 20.86 -20.36
C THR A 132 -27.69 19.67 -21.24
N GLU A 133 -26.77 18.77 -21.55
CA GLU A 133 -27.05 17.60 -22.37
C GLU A 133 -28.00 16.63 -21.66
N ILE A 134 -27.76 16.37 -20.38
CA ILE A 134 -28.63 15.53 -19.55
C ILE A 134 -30.03 16.14 -19.49
N LYS A 135 -30.13 17.46 -19.29
CA LYS A 135 -31.40 18.18 -19.29
C LYS A 135 -32.15 18.03 -20.61
N GLU A 136 -31.44 18.17 -21.72
CA GLU A 136 -32.04 17.97 -23.05
C GLU A 136 -32.58 16.55 -23.24
N GLN A 137 -31.82 15.54 -22.80
CA GLN A 137 -32.23 14.12 -22.87
C GLN A 137 -33.50 13.88 -22.01
N TRP A 138 -33.56 14.40 -20.79
CA TRP A 138 -34.75 14.32 -19.93
C TRP A 138 -35.95 14.97 -20.63
N GLN A 139 -35.81 16.19 -21.18
CA GLN A 139 -36.90 16.88 -21.86
C GLN A 139 -37.39 16.12 -23.09
N MET A 140 -36.47 15.56 -23.89
CA MET A 140 -36.82 14.77 -25.07
C MET A 140 -37.62 13.52 -24.66
N LEU A 141 -37.17 12.79 -23.64
CA LEU A 141 -37.83 11.56 -23.21
C LEU A 141 -39.16 11.84 -22.52
N VAL A 142 -39.29 12.88 -21.69
CA VAL A 142 -40.58 13.27 -21.10
C VAL A 142 -41.60 13.65 -22.18
N GLN A 143 -41.15 14.35 -23.24
CA GLN A 143 -42.02 14.77 -24.38
C GLN A 143 -42.27 13.64 -25.40
N GLY A 144 -41.64 12.48 -25.25
CA GLY A 144 -41.72 11.37 -26.22
C GLY A 144 -40.98 11.65 -27.52
N THR A 145 -40.07 12.63 -27.53
CA THR A 145 -39.19 12.93 -28.67
C THR A 145 -38.09 11.86 -28.72
N LYS A 146 -37.68 11.48 -29.93
CA LYS A 146 -36.58 10.50 -30.10
C LYS A 146 -35.26 11.12 -29.69
N LEU A 147 -34.48 10.37 -28.92
CA LEU A 147 -33.06 10.66 -28.70
C LEU A 147 -32.30 10.65 -30.05
N PRO A 148 -31.20 11.40 -30.19
CA PRO A 148 -30.37 11.33 -31.38
C PRO A 148 -30.02 9.88 -31.68
N VAL A 149 -30.07 9.51 -32.98
CA VAL A 149 -30.09 8.14 -33.45
C VAL A 149 -28.97 7.30 -32.84
N LEU A 150 -29.33 6.26 -32.12
CA LEU A 150 -28.45 5.16 -31.79
C LEU A 150 -27.87 4.60 -33.09
N ARG A 151 -26.54 4.57 -33.21
CA ARG A 151 -25.87 4.00 -34.40
C ARG A 151 -26.09 2.50 -34.42
N SER A 152 -25.70 1.84 -35.53
CA SER A 152 -25.74 0.37 -35.61
C SER A 152 -25.09 -0.25 -34.38
N GLN A 153 -25.83 -1.08 -33.68
CA GLN A 153 -25.34 -1.83 -32.52
C GLN A 153 -24.19 -2.75 -32.97
N THR A 154 -23.04 -2.62 -32.34
CA THR A 154 -21.94 -3.56 -32.49
C THR A 154 -22.01 -4.51 -31.31
N LEU A 155 -22.06 -5.81 -31.58
CA LEU A 155 -22.01 -6.87 -30.58
C LEU A 155 -20.96 -7.89 -31.03
N LEU A 156 -19.88 -8.04 -30.29
CA LEU A 156 -18.71 -8.82 -30.68
C LEU A 156 -18.78 -10.26 -30.19
N THR A 157 -19.13 -10.50 -28.93
CA THR A 157 -19.15 -11.85 -28.38
C THR A 157 -20.55 -12.45 -28.42
N THR A 158 -20.62 -13.78 -28.50
CA THR A 158 -21.86 -14.56 -28.49
C THR A 158 -21.87 -15.56 -27.33
N ALA A 159 -20.74 -15.75 -26.65
CA ALA A 159 -20.55 -16.74 -25.60
C ALA A 159 -21.34 -16.35 -24.33
N LYS A 160 -22.28 -17.20 -23.95
CA LYS A 160 -23.10 -17.08 -22.72
C LYS A 160 -22.57 -18.05 -21.67
N TRP A 161 -21.34 -17.77 -21.24
CA TRP A 161 -20.65 -18.63 -20.30
C TRP A 161 -20.93 -18.20 -18.86
N ASN A 162 -20.76 -19.16 -17.93
CA ASN A 162 -21.05 -19.00 -16.51
C ASN A 162 -19.87 -19.52 -15.66
N GLN A 163 -19.98 -19.44 -14.35
CA GLN A 163 -18.93 -19.83 -13.41
C GLN A 163 -19.20 -21.20 -12.76
N ASP A 164 -20.43 -21.68 -12.75
CA ASP A 164 -20.87 -22.96 -12.17
C ASP A 164 -20.91 -24.13 -13.20
N MET A 165 -21.58 -25.19 -12.89
CA MET A 165 -21.74 -26.33 -13.82
C MET A 165 -22.52 -25.94 -15.10
N PRO A 166 -22.03 -26.34 -16.29
CA PRO A 166 -20.93 -27.29 -16.55
C PRO A 166 -19.56 -26.64 -16.70
N PHE A 167 -19.44 -25.31 -16.55
CA PHE A 167 -18.24 -24.50 -16.84
C PHE A 167 -17.09 -24.81 -15.89
N ASN A 168 -17.38 -25.11 -14.63
CA ASN A 168 -16.40 -25.47 -13.61
C ASN A 168 -16.07 -26.97 -13.53
N ASN A 169 -16.41 -27.77 -14.54
CA ASN A 169 -16.23 -29.22 -14.51
C ASN A 169 -14.78 -29.68 -14.31
N LYS A 170 -13.81 -28.87 -14.68
CA LYS A 170 -12.38 -29.13 -14.48
C LYS A 170 -11.78 -28.37 -13.27
N CYS A 171 -12.55 -27.53 -12.63
CA CYS A 171 -12.08 -26.82 -11.43
C CYS A 171 -11.87 -27.79 -10.26
N PRO A 172 -11.01 -27.43 -9.30
CA PRO A 172 -10.70 -28.28 -8.15
C PRO A 172 -11.94 -28.63 -7.34
N GLN A 173 -11.97 -29.85 -6.82
CA GLN A 173 -13.00 -30.26 -5.86
C GLN A 173 -12.58 -29.86 -4.44
N ILE A 174 -13.43 -29.10 -3.78
CA ILE A 174 -13.27 -28.65 -2.41
C ILE A 174 -14.49 -29.12 -1.64
N GLN A 175 -14.29 -29.93 -0.60
CA GLN A 175 -15.37 -30.54 0.21
C GLN A 175 -16.42 -31.31 -0.64
N GLY A 176 -15.96 -31.96 -1.71
CA GLY A 176 -16.83 -32.77 -2.58
C GLY A 176 -17.66 -31.96 -3.60
N LYS A 177 -17.41 -30.66 -3.74
CA LYS A 177 -18.03 -29.79 -4.74
C LYS A 177 -16.96 -29.17 -5.64
N ASN A 178 -17.26 -28.98 -6.91
CA ASN A 178 -16.36 -28.23 -7.79
C ASN A 178 -16.34 -26.76 -7.36
N ALA A 179 -15.16 -26.17 -7.26
CA ALA A 179 -15.00 -24.73 -7.09
C ALA A 179 -15.58 -24.00 -8.32
N LEU A 180 -15.99 -22.75 -8.16
CA LEU A 180 -16.39 -21.89 -9.28
C LEU A 180 -15.17 -21.57 -10.17
N THR A 181 -15.38 -21.25 -11.45
CA THR A 181 -14.31 -20.80 -12.35
C THR A 181 -13.70 -19.46 -11.91
N GLY A 182 -14.53 -18.59 -11.35
CA GLY A 182 -14.20 -17.20 -11.03
C GLY A 182 -14.43 -16.24 -12.21
N CYS A 183 -14.89 -15.03 -11.92
CA CYS A 183 -15.22 -14.02 -12.94
C CYS A 183 -14.03 -13.67 -13.85
N VAL A 184 -12.82 -13.61 -13.29
CA VAL A 184 -11.57 -13.33 -14.05
C VAL A 184 -11.31 -14.42 -15.10
N ALA A 185 -11.43 -15.70 -14.74
CA ALA A 185 -11.24 -16.80 -15.68
C ALA A 185 -12.37 -16.87 -16.74
N THR A 186 -13.60 -16.57 -16.33
CA THR A 186 -14.76 -16.59 -17.22
C THR A 186 -14.67 -15.46 -18.25
N SER A 187 -14.39 -14.22 -17.86
CA SER A 187 -14.23 -13.09 -18.78
C SER A 187 -13.04 -13.29 -19.73
N MET A 188 -11.92 -13.78 -19.22
CA MET A 188 -10.77 -14.14 -20.06
C MET A 188 -11.16 -15.22 -21.09
N GLY A 189 -11.85 -16.26 -20.66
CA GLY A 189 -12.31 -17.35 -21.55
C GLY A 189 -13.28 -16.88 -22.62
N ILE A 190 -14.22 -15.98 -22.31
CA ILE A 190 -15.16 -15.38 -23.27
C ILE A 190 -14.40 -14.62 -24.37
N VAL A 191 -13.41 -13.79 -24.00
CA VAL A 191 -12.60 -13.05 -24.97
C VAL A 191 -11.73 -13.98 -25.81
N MET A 192 -11.13 -15.01 -25.20
CA MET A 192 -10.36 -16.02 -25.94
C MET A 192 -11.25 -16.81 -26.90
N LYS A 193 -12.49 -17.10 -26.54
CA LYS A 193 -13.49 -17.76 -27.39
C LYS A 193 -13.86 -16.89 -28.61
N TYR A 194 -13.98 -15.58 -28.41
CA TYR A 194 -14.20 -14.62 -29.51
C TYR A 194 -13.08 -14.70 -30.55
N HIS A 195 -11.82 -14.68 -30.11
CA HIS A 195 -10.66 -14.77 -30.98
C HIS A 195 -10.42 -16.19 -31.54
N LYS A 196 -10.97 -17.24 -30.89
CA LYS A 196 -10.63 -18.66 -31.15
C LYS A 196 -9.12 -18.88 -31.18
N TYR A 197 -8.43 -18.33 -30.21
CA TYR A 197 -6.96 -18.29 -30.16
C TYR A 197 -6.44 -18.49 -28.71
N PRO A 198 -5.28 -19.13 -28.50
CA PRO A 198 -4.44 -19.79 -29.51
C PRO A 198 -4.92 -21.20 -29.87
N ASP A 199 -4.39 -21.78 -30.96
CA ASP A 199 -4.60 -23.20 -31.24
C ASP A 199 -3.98 -24.08 -30.14
N GLN A 200 -2.83 -23.66 -29.60
CA GLN A 200 -2.11 -24.31 -28.53
C GLN A 200 -1.38 -23.29 -27.65
N GLY A 201 -1.53 -23.39 -26.36
CA GLY A 201 -0.79 -22.59 -25.38
C GLY A 201 0.65 -23.06 -25.19
N THR A 202 1.34 -22.49 -24.20
CA THR A 202 2.74 -22.80 -23.91
C THR A 202 3.01 -22.80 -22.39
N GLY A 203 3.95 -23.60 -21.94
CA GLY A 203 4.38 -23.63 -20.54
C GLY A 203 3.36 -24.24 -19.58
N SER A 204 3.55 -23.99 -18.32
CA SER A 204 2.70 -24.44 -17.22
C SER A 204 2.74 -23.49 -16.05
N ALA A 205 1.68 -23.50 -15.22
CA ALA A 205 1.64 -22.73 -13.99
C ALA A 205 1.10 -23.60 -12.84
N THR A 206 1.32 -23.09 -11.62
CA THR A 206 0.80 -23.66 -10.38
C THR A 206 0.30 -22.50 -9.54
N THR A 207 -0.94 -22.59 -9.03
CA THR A 207 -1.48 -21.53 -8.16
C THR A 207 -0.72 -21.45 -6.84
N SER A 208 -0.58 -20.24 -6.31
CA SER A 208 0.08 -20.01 -5.02
C SER A 208 -0.67 -20.63 -3.85
N GLN A 209 -2.00 -20.69 -3.94
CA GLN A 209 -2.85 -21.38 -2.98
C GLN A 209 -3.43 -22.67 -3.60
N GLY A 210 -3.51 -23.73 -2.80
CA GLY A 210 -4.02 -25.03 -3.23
C GLY A 210 -3.12 -25.82 -4.16
N SER A 211 -2.03 -25.22 -4.67
CA SER A 211 -1.04 -25.86 -5.56
C SER A 211 -1.66 -26.56 -6.79
N TYR A 212 -2.75 -25.99 -7.35
CA TYR A 212 -3.40 -26.48 -8.55
C TYR A 212 -2.55 -26.20 -9.78
N LYS A 213 -2.43 -27.20 -10.66
CA LYS A 213 -1.48 -27.17 -11.78
C LYS A 213 -2.20 -27.26 -13.12
N ALA A 214 -1.74 -26.48 -14.09
CA ALA A 214 -2.15 -26.62 -15.48
C ALA A 214 -0.93 -26.63 -16.42
N ASN A 215 -0.98 -27.47 -17.44
CA ASN A 215 -0.05 -27.46 -18.58
C ASN A 215 -0.79 -26.88 -19.79
N PHE A 216 -0.37 -25.71 -20.20
CA PHE A 216 -1.00 -24.98 -21.29
C PHE A 216 -0.58 -25.49 -22.68
N GLY A 217 0.47 -26.31 -22.78
CA GLY A 217 0.99 -26.88 -24.02
C GLY A 217 0.06 -27.94 -24.66
N ILE A 218 -1.25 -27.72 -24.61
CA ILE A 218 -2.28 -28.57 -25.25
C ILE A 218 -3.05 -27.79 -26.29
N ALA A 219 -3.69 -28.53 -27.24
CA ALA A 219 -4.59 -27.91 -28.20
C ALA A 219 -5.92 -27.49 -27.58
N TYR A 220 -6.39 -26.29 -27.91
CA TYR A 220 -7.71 -25.79 -27.54
C TYR A 220 -8.70 -26.07 -28.70
N LEU A 221 -9.72 -26.87 -28.42
CA LEU A 221 -10.67 -27.36 -29.44
C LEU A 221 -11.79 -26.33 -29.62
N TRP A 222 -11.53 -25.19 -30.23
CA TRP A 222 -12.45 -24.05 -30.37
C TRP A 222 -13.80 -24.42 -30.99
N ASP A 223 -13.82 -25.32 -31.99
CA ASP A 223 -15.05 -25.77 -32.67
C ASP A 223 -15.91 -26.66 -31.78
N LYS A 224 -15.36 -27.20 -30.68
CA LYS A 224 -16.11 -27.95 -29.67
C LYS A 224 -16.72 -27.06 -28.60
N MET A 225 -16.21 -25.85 -28.41
CA MET A 225 -16.71 -24.91 -27.42
C MET A 225 -17.96 -24.20 -27.95
N LEU A 226 -19.12 -24.50 -27.36
CA LEU A 226 -20.39 -23.86 -27.73
C LEU A 226 -20.47 -22.46 -27.14
N ASP A 227 -21.30 -21.62 -27.74
CA ASP A 227 -21.60 -20.29 -27.22
C ASP A 227 -22.61 -20.35 -26.05
N ASP A 228 -23.50 -21.30 -26.06
CA ASP A 228 -24.59 -21.48 -25.07
C ASP A 228 -24.67 -22.93 -24.60
N TYR A 229 -24.71 -23.16 -23.29
CA TYR A 229 -24.78 -24.47 -22.64
C TYR A 229 -26.10 -24.67 -21.91
N ARG A 230 -27.15 -23.89 -22.21
CA ARG A 230 -28.49 -24.06 -21.65
C ARG A 230 -29.34 -25.11 -22.40
N ALA A 231 -28.92 -25.51 -23.56
CA ALA A 231 -29.54 -26.53 -24.39
C ALA A 231 -28.59 -27.73 -24.56
N ASP A 232 -28.78 -28.53 -25.58
CA ASP A 232 -28.06 -29.77 -25.83
C ASP A 232 -26.55 -29.56 -26.01
N TYR A 233 -25.76 -30.25 -25.22
CA TYR A 233 -24.30 -30.28 -25.32
C TYR A 233 -23.74 -31.68 -25.05
N THR A 234 -22.59 -32.00 -25.56
CA THR A 234 -21.90 -33.29 -25.38
C THR A 234 -20.83 -33.16 -24.29
N VAL A 235 -20.32 -34.29 -23.79
CA VAL A 235 -19.18 -34.36 -22.88
C VAL A 235 -17.96 -33.67 -23.52
N ASP A 236 -17.72 -33.85 -24.82
CA ASP A 236 -16.61 -33.20 -25.54
C ASP A 236 -16.72 -31.66 -25.51
N ASN A 237 -17.95 -31.13 -25.64
CA ASN A 237 -18.18 -29.71 -25.58
C ASN A 237 -17.81 -29.14 -24.19
N VAL A 238 -18.27 -29.83 -23.14
CA VAL A 238 -17.95 -29.46 -21.74
C VAL A 238 -16.45 -29.57 -21.48
N ASP A 239 -15.83 -30.66 -21.88
CA ASP A 239 -14.40 -30.91 -21.66
C ASP A 239 -13.52 -29.81 -22.31
N ALA A 240 -13.83 -29.41 -23.53
CA ALA A 240 -13.10 -28.37 -24.24
C ALA A 240 -13.20 -27.03 -23.53
N MET A 241 -14.42 -26.58 -23.23
CA MET A 241 -14.69 -25.29 -22.57
C MET A 241 -14.18 -25.25 -21.13
N ALA A 242 -14.49 -26.28 -20.30
CA ALA A 242 -14.07 -26.33 -18.91
C ALA A 242 -12.54 -26.43 -18.75
N THR A 243 -11.86 -27.09 -19.71
CA THR A 243 -10.39 -27.10 -19.74
C THR A 243 -9.83 -25.71 -19.98
N LEU A 244 -10.38 -24.94 -20.92
CA LEU A 244 -9.96 -23.55 -21.16
C LEU A 244 -10.16 -22.71 -19.89
N LEU A 245 -11.36 -22.75 -19.27
CA LEU A 245 -11.67 -21.94 -18.09
C LEU A 245 -10.80 -22.30 -16.88
N TYR A 246 -10.52 -23.58 -16.66
CA TYR A 246 -9.57 -24.03 -15.64
C TYR A 246 -8.16 -23.48 -15.91
N HIS A 247 -7.72 -23.54 -17.18
CA HIS A 247 -6.42 -23.00 -17.58
C HIS A 247 -6.35 -21.48 -17.40
N CYS A 248 -7.40 -20.74 -17.76
CA CYS A 248 -7.50 -19.31 -17.48
C CYS A 248 -7.35 -19.03 -15.98
N GLY A 249 -8.06 -19.77 -15.14
CA GLY A 249 -7.97 -19.61 -13.69
C GLY A 249 -6.57 -19.88 -13.14
N VAL A 250 -5.96 -21.01 -13.49
CA VAL A 250 -4.61 -21.34 -13.01
C VAL A 250 -3.58 -20.34 -13.50
N SER A 251 -3.67 -19.86 -14.73
CA SER A 251 -2.74 -18.87 -15.30
C SER A 251 -2.83 -17.52 -14.60
N CYS A 252 -3.99 -17.19 -14.03
CA CYS A 252 -4.21 -15.97 -13.25
C CYS A 252 -4.03 -16.17 -11.75
N ASP A 253 -3.45 -17.28 -11.31
CA ASP A 253 -3.25 -17.60 -9.88
C ASP A 253 -4.55 -17.58 -9.07
N MET A 254 -5.59 -18.22 -9.60
CA MET A 254 -6.93 -18.25 -9.01
C MET A 254 -6.93 -18.89 -7.63
N GLN A 255 -7.54 -18.19 -6.69
CA GLN A 255 -7.89 -18.72 -5.37
C GLN A 255 -9.26 -19.38 -5.48
N TYR A 256 -9.26 -20.70 -5.66
CA TYR A 256 -10.48 -21.46 -5.91
C TYR A 256 -11.31 -21.65 -4.64
N GLY A 257 -12.63 -21.46 -4.73
CA GLY A 257 -13.60 -21.70 -3.66
C GLY A 257 -14.95 -22.16 -4.21
N VAL A 258 -15.76 -22.79 -3.36
CA VAL A 258 -17.07 -23.35 -3.77
C VAL A 258 -18.18 -22.30 -3.81
N SER A 259 -18.05 -21.22 -3.06
CA SER A 259 -18.99 -20.07 -3.05
C SER A 259 -18.48 -18.91 -3.89
N ALA A 260 -17.18 -18.70 -3.95
CA ALA A 260 -16.55 -17.70 -4.77
C ALA A 260 -15.11 -18.12 -5.09
N SER A 261 -14.62 -17.83 -6.31
CA SER A 261 -13.22 -17.95 -6.70
C SER A 261 -12.71 -16.58 -7.13
N SER A 262 -11.53 -16.17 -6.67
CA SER A 262 -11.00 -14.82 -6.88
C SER A 262 -9.60 -14.82 -7.47
N ALA A 263 -9.31 -13.83 -8.31
CA ALA A 263 -7.98 -13.50 -8.82
C ALA A 263 -7.93 -12.01 -9.15
N GLN A 264 -6.73 -11.43 -9.18
CA GLN A 264 -6.57 -10.05 -9.64
C GLN A 264 -6.72 -9.99 -11.16
N THR A 265 -7.65 -9.16 -11.67
CA THR A 265 -7.94 -9.04 -13.11
C THR A 265 -6.70 -8.70 -13.93
N ALA A 266 -5.84 -7.84 -13.41
CA ALA A 266 -4.60 -7.44 -14.07
C ALA A 266 -3.63 -8.60 -14.38
N ARG A 267 -3.75 -9.76 -13.71
CA ARG A 267 -2.95 -10.96 -14.01
C ARG A 267 -3.23 -11.54 -15.40
N ILE A 268 -4.39 -11.21 -15.98
CA ILE A 268 -4.75 -11.63 -17.35
C ILE A 268 -3.71 -11.15 -18.36
N VAL A 269 -3.14 -9.96 -18.17
CA VAL A 269 -2.12 -9.39 -19.05
C VAL A 269 -0.91 -10.33 -19.19
N ASP A 270 -0.35 -10.74 -18.05
CA ASP A 270 0.77 -11.69 -18.03
C ASP A 270 0.33 -13.09 -18.51
N ALA A 271 -0.84 -13.55 -18.09
CA ALA A 271 -1.35 -14.88 -18.47
C ALA A 271 -1.50 -15.02 -19.99
N LEU A 272 -2.14 -14.04 -20.65
CA LEU A 272 -2.35 -14.05 -22.09
C LEU A 272 -1.04 -14.01 -22.87
N THR A 273 -0.08 -13.21 -22.45
CA THR A 273 1.21 -13.06 -23.16
C THR A 273 2.18 -14.19 -22.88
N GLN A 274 2.22 -14.73 -21.67
CA GLN A 274 3.17 -15.77 -21.29
C GLN A 274 2.73 -17.17 -21.71
N TYR A 275 1.41 -17.47 -21.61
CA TYR A 275 0.91 -18.83 -21.79
C TYR A 275 0.04 -19.01 -23.04
N PHE A 276 -0.64 -17.93 -23.49
CA PHE A 276 -1.61 -18.05 -24.56
C PHE A 276 -1.22 -17.31 -25.85
N ARG A 277 0.04 -16.87 -25.95
CA ARG A 277 0.62 -16.28 -27.17
C ARG A 277 -0.14 -15.04 -27.68
N TYR A 278 -0.73 -14.26 -26.81
CA TYR A 278 -1.31 -12.97 -27.18
C TYR A 278 -0.25 -11.90 -27.36
N ASP A 279 -0.60 -10.86 -28.11
CA ASP A 279 0.25 -9.74 -28.45
C ASP A 279 0.73 -8.99 -27.19
N LYS A 280 2.01 -8.61 -27.17
CA LYS A 280 2.61 -7.96 -26.00
C LYS A 280 2.24 -6.48 -25.86
N ALA A 281 1.56 -5.88 -26.84
CA ALA A 281 1.00 -4.54 -26.73
C ALA A 281 -0.27 -4.46 -25.86
N ILE A 282 -0.73 -5.59 -25.31
CA ILE A 282 -1.82 -5.64 -24.34
C ILE A 282 -1.53 -4.72 -23.14
N SER A 283 -2.54 -4.00 -22.64
CA SER A 283 -2.37 -3.05 -21.56
C SER A 283 -3.49 -3.14 -20.54
N CYS A 284 -3.14 -2.97 -19.24
CA CYS A 284 -4.05 -2.88 -18.11
C CYS A 284 -4.18 -1.41 -17.70
N MET A 285 -5.34 -0.83 -17.96
CA MET A 285 -5.64 0.57 -17.68
C MET A 285 -6.49 0.69 -16.42
N ASP A 286 -6.34 1.81 -15.72
CA ASP A 286 -7.17 2.15 -14.56
C ASP A 286 -7.80 3.51 -14.81
N LYS A 287 -9.09 3.65 -14.49
CA LYS A 287 -9.85 4.85 -14.81
C LYS A 287 -9.29 6.11 -14.15
N ASP A 288 -8.74 5.97 -12.94
CA ASP A 288 -8.18 7.09 -12.18
C ASP A 288 -6.97 7.76 -12.86
N ASP A 289 -6.35 7.08 -13.81
CA ASP A 289 -5.19 7.58 -14.56
C ASP A 289 -5.57 8.36 -15.83
N TYR A 290 -6.85 8.51 -16.16
CA TYR A 290 -7.34 9.11 -17.40
C TYR A 290 -8.51 10.04 -17.14
N ASP A 291 -8.65 11.06 -17.98
CA ASP A 291 -9.90 11.80 -17.98
C ASP A 291 -11.04 10.95 -18.59
N ALA A 292 -12.27 11.34 -18.31
CA ALA A 292 -13.43 10.54 -18.72
C ALA A 292 -13.58 10.45 -20.24
N SER A 293 -13.20 11.49 -20.98
CA SER A 293 -13.28 11.50 -22.43
C SER A 293 -12.23 10.58 -23.06
N GLU A 294 -11.02 10.56 -22.53
CA GLU A 294 -9.97 9.63 -22.91
C GLU A 294 -10.38 8.19 -22.63
N TRP A 295 -10.93 7.94 -21.42
CA TRP A 295 -11.41 6.62 -21.02
C TRP A 295 -12.48 6.07 -21.96
N GLN A 296 -13.52 6.86 -22.22
CA GLN A 296 -14.58 6.50 -23.15
C GLN A 296 -14.05 6.30 -24.58
N LYS A 297 -13.12 7.15 -25.01
CA LYS A 297 -12.51 7.04 -26.32
C LYS A 297 -11.73 5.73 -26.47
N MET A 298 -10.89 5.36 -25.50
CA MET A 298 -10.14 4.10 -25.53
C MET A 298 -11.09 2.90 -25.62
N LEU A 299 -12.14 2.88 -24.80
CA LEU A 299 -13.13 1.80 -24.81
C LEU A 299 -13.88 1.74 -26.14
N THR A 300 -14.31 2.88 -26.67
CA THR A 300 -15.04 2.95 -27.95
C THR A 300 -14.16 2.57 -29.13
N ASP A 301 -12.88 2.98 -29.12
CA ASP A 301 -11.92 2.61 -30.18
C ASP A 301 -11.69 1.09 -30.21
N GLU A 302 -11.62 0.43 -29.04
CA GLU A 302 -11.52 -1.03 -28.98
C GLU A 302 -12.74 -1.71 -29.61
N LEU A 303 -13.94 -1.28 -29.23
CA LEU A 303 -15.18 -1.92 -29.66
C LEU A 303 -15.52 -1.65 -31.14
N ILE A 304 -15.35 -0.43 -31.58
CA ILE A 304 -15.83 0.01 -32.91
C ILE A 304 -14.73 -0.04 -33.95
N THR A 305 -13.55 0.56 -33.66
CA THR A 305 -12.47 0.67 -34.64
C THR A 305 -11.68 -0.63 -34.73
N ASN A 306 -11.30 -1.18 -33.57
CA ASN A 306 -10.45 -2.36 -33.48
C ASN A 306 -11.26 -3.67 -33.46
N GLN A 307 -12.56 -3.60 -33.20
CA GLN A 307 -13.44 -4.76 -33.10
C GLN A 307 -12.93 -5.81 -32.11
N ARG A 308 -12.55 -5.35 -30.90
CA ARG A 308 -12.02 -6.19 -29.83
C ARG A 308 -12.86 -6.03 -28.58
N PRO A 309 -13.35 -7.13 -28.00
CA PRO A 309 -14.01 -7.07 -26.70
C PRO A 309 -13.01 -6.72 -25.61
N VAL A 310 -13.46 -5.97 -24.61
CA VAL A 310 -12.64 -5.46 -23.52
C VAL A 310 -13.00 -6.22 -22.24
N ILE A 311 -11.98 -6.70 -21.52
CA ILE A 311 -12.20 -7.19 -20.15
C ILE A 311 -12.20 -5.96 -19.24
N TYR A 312 -13.29 -5.78 -18.54
CA TYR A 312 -13.51 -4.66 -17.65
C TYR A 312 -13.68 -5.14 -16.21
N ASN A 313 -13.25 -4.35 -15.26
CA ASN A 313 -13.52 -4.59 -13.86
C ASN A 313 -14.04 -3.31 -13.20
N GLY A 314 -15.02 -3.47 -12.34
CA GLY A 314 -15.47 -2.47 -11.40
C GLY A 314 -15.13 -2.92 -10.00
N SER A 315 -14.91 -1.97 -9.11
CA SER A 315 -14.69 -2.22 -7.70
C SER A 315 -15.98 -1.93 -6.93
N GLY A 316 -16.40 -2.87 -6.18
CA GLY A 316 -17.23 -2.79 -5.01
C GLY A 316 -16.51 -3.55 -3.93
N THR A 317 -17.19 -3.98 -2.89
CA THR A 317 -16.61 -4.74 -1.77
C THR A 317 -15.84 -6.00 -2.19
N ASP A 318 -16.06 -6.53 -3.41
CA ASP A 318 -15.51 -7.80 -3.87
C ASP A 318 -14.88 -7.81 -5.28
N GLY A 319 -14.73 -6.67 -5.95
CA GLY A 319 -14.11 -6.49 -7.28
C GLY A 319 -14.50 -7.55 -8.33
N HIS A 320 -15.26 -7.20 -9.35
CA HIS A 320 -15.75 -8.15 -10.35
C HIS A 320 -15.23 -7.86 -11.75
N ALA A 321 -14.79 -8.92 -12.47
CA ALA A 321 -14.44 -8.87 -13.88
C ALA A 321 -15.61 -9.31 -14.76
N PHE A 322 -15.77 -8.66 -15.91
CA PHE A 322 -16.79 -8.95 -16.93
C PHE A 322 -16.29 -8.49 -18.30
N VAL A 323 -17.09 -8.66 -19.36
CA VAL A 323 -16.69 -8.27 -20.72
C VAL A 323 -17.60 -7.16 -21.22
N ILE A 324 -17.02 -6.07 -21.72
CA ILE A 324 -17.74 -5.09 -22.53
C ILE A 324 -17.47 -5.45 -23.99
N ASP A 325 -18.50 -5.77 -24.74
CA ASP A 325 -18.39 -6.33 -26.07
C ASP A 325 -19.30 -5.66 -27.10
N GLY A 326 -19.94 -4.54 -26.76
CA GLY A 326 -20.78 -3.80 -27.68
C GLY A 326 -20.92 -2.34 -27.32
N PHE A 327 -21.31 -1.55 -28.34
CA PHE A 327 -21.62 -0.14 -28.21
C PHE A 327 -22.71 0.25 -29.20
N ASP A 328 -23.76 0.96 -28.74
CA ASP A 328 -24.88 1.38 -29.55
C ASP A 328 -24.84 2.86 -29.96
N GLY A 329 -23.77 3.57 -29.57
CA GLY A 329 -23.61 5.01 -29.77
C GLY A 329 -23.85 5.83 -28.50
N SER A 330 -24.44 5.22 -27.45
CA SER A 330 -24.70 5.86 -26.15
C SER A 330 -24.44 4.91 -24.98
N MET A 331 -24.71 3.62 -25.15
CA MET A 331 -24.57 2.62 -24.09
C MET A 331 -23.66 1.48 -24.53
N TYR A 332 -23.11 0.80 -23.58
CA TYR A 332 -22.22 -0.32 -23.75
C TYR A 332 -22.95 -1.63 -23.43
N HIS A 333 -22.76 -2.64 -24.30
CA HIS A 333 -23.25 -3.98 -24.01
C HIS A 333 -22.28 -4.68 -23.07
N ILE A 334 -22.80 -5.22 -21.99
CA ILE A 334 -22.04 -5.92 -20.95
C ILE A 334 -22.47 -7.39 -20.92
N ASN A 335 -21.48 -8.27 -21.07
CA ASN A 335 -21.59 -9.69 -20.83
C ASN A 335 -21.04 -9.98 -19.40
N TRP A 336 -21.93 -10.21 -18.48
CA TRP A 336 -21.60 -10.39 -17.05
C TRP A 336 -20.89 -11.71 -16.74
N GLY A 337 -20.88 -12.67 -17.66
CA GLY A 337 -20.33 -14.02 -17.43
C GLY A 337 -21.21 -14.89 -16.54
N TRP A 338 -22.54 -14.71 -16.63
CA TRP A 338 -23.55 -15.46 -15.85
C TRP A 338 -24.55 -16.18 -16.77
N GLY A 339 -24.05 -16.82 -17.81
CA GLY A 339 -24.87 -17.62 -18.71
C GLY A 339 -25.78 -16.81 -19.63
N GLY A 340 -25.45 -15.55 -19.87
CA GLY A 340 -26.28 -14.62 -20.62
C GLY A 340 -27.45 -14.04 -19.82
N TYR A 341 -27.45 -14.22 -18.48
CA TYR A 341 -28.47 -13.66 -17.63
C TYR A 341 -28.18 -12.18 -17.36
N LEU A 342 -29.12 -11.33 -17.73
CA LEU A 342 -29.03 -9.86 -17.66
C LEU A 342 -27.86 -9.23 -18.46
N ASP A 343 -27.26 -9.97 -19.41
CA ASP A 343 -26.34 -9.37 -20.38
C ASP A 343 -27.15 -8.38 -21.23
N ASP A 344 -26.78 -7.12 -21.27
CA ASP A 344 -27.47 -6.11 -22.06
C ASP A 344 -26.76 -4.74 -22.04
N TRP A 345 -27.49 -3.67 -22.23
CA TRP A 345 -26.97 -2.32 -22.47
C TRP A 345 -27.03 -1.45 -21.23
N PHE A 346 -25.88 -0.84 -20.85
CA PHE A 346 -25.74 0.00 -19.68
C PHE A 346 -24.95 1.27 -19.99
N SER A 347 -25.27 2.37 -19.32
CA SER A 347 -24.46 3.56 -19.30
C SER A 347 -23.14 3.30 -18.59
N LEU A 348 -22.04 3.89 -19.04
CA LEU A 348 -20.73 3.73 -18.35
C LEU A 348 -20.69 4.46 -17.00
N THR A 349 -21.52 5.48 -16.84
CA THR A 349 -21.62 6.34 -15.66
C THR A 349 -23.05 6.90 -15.57
N ALA A 350 -23.52 7.22 -14.37
CA ALA A 350 -24.79 7.87 -14.16
C ALA A 350 -24.71 9.37 -14.47
N LEU A 351 -23.59 10.02 -14.18
CA LEU A 351 -23.36 11.45 -14.37
C LEU A 351 -22.53 11.74 -15.62
N LYS A 352 -22.60 12.99 -16.10
CA LYS A 352 -21.67 13.42 -17.16
C LYS A 352 -20.25 13.59 -16.58
N PRO A 353 -19.23 13.04 -17.26
CA PRO A 353 -17.89 12.89 -16.67
C PRO A 353 -17.08 14.17 -16.48
N ASP A 354 -17.53 15.36 -16.91
CA ASP A 354 -16.66 16.50 -17.19
C ASP A 354 -16.12 17.29 -16.00
N ASN A 355 -16.47 16.99 -14.74
CA ASN A 355 -15.97 17.80 -13.61
C ASN A 355 -15.91 17.13 -12.24
N HIS A 356 -16.02 15.81 -12.14
CA HIS A 356 -16.09 15.16 -10.83
C HIS A 356 -15.19 13.94 -10.78
N ASP A 357 -14.24 13.96 -9.86
CA ASP A 357 -13.37 12.84 -9.50
C ASP A 357 -14.20 11.73 -8.80
N TYR A 358 -14.96 10.97 -9.61
CA TYR A 358 -15.66 9.78 -9.16
C TYR A 358 -14.75 8.58 -9.36
N THR A 359 -14.03 8.23 -8.32
CA THR A 359 -13.11 7.10 -8.32
C THR A 359 -13.79 5.87 -7.75
N TYR A 360 -14.40 5.09 -8.64
CA TYR A 360 -14.47 3.66 -8.44
C TYR A 360 -13.22 3.08 -9.08
N GLU A 361 -12.53 2.19 -8.39
CA GLU A 361 -11.37 1.43 -8.89
C GLU A 361 -11.77 0.62 -10.15
N GLN A 362 -12.23 1.32 -11.19
CA GLN A 362 -12.58 0.73 -12.49
C GLN A 362 -11.31 0.54 -13.29
N GLY A 363 -11.22 -0.62 -13.95
CA GLY A 363 -10.10 -0.93 -14.81
C GLY A 363 -10.56 -1.62 -16.08
N MET A 364 -9.72 -1.55 -17.13
CA MET A 364 -9.94 -2.31 -18.35
C MET A 364 -8.65 -2.89 -18.88
N ILE A 365 -8.76 -4.03 -19.55
CA ILE A 365 -7.67 -4.61 -20.31
C ILE A 365 -8.00 -4.44 -21.78
N ILE A 366 -7.15 -3.73 -22.50
CA ILE A 366 -7.28 -3.36 -23.92
C ILE A 366 -6.17 -3.99 -24.76
N ASN A 367 -6.26 -3.87 -26.06
CA ASN A 367 -5.33 -4.46 -27.05
C ASN A 367 -5.24 -5.99 -26.93
N ILE A 368 -6.32 -6.64 -26.52
CA ILE A 368 -6.38 -8.11 -26.48
C ILE A 368 -6.55 -8.63 -27.91
N LYS A 369 -5.48 -9.18 -28.48
CA LYS A 369 -5.47 -9.75 -29.83
C LYS A 369 -4.43 -10.88 -29.95
N PRO A 370 -4.58 -11.80 -30.92
CA PRO A 370 -3.54 -12.75 -31.29
C PRO A 370 -2.21 -12.05 -31.55
N ASP A 371 -1.07 -12.71 -31.26
CA ASP A 371 0.25 -12.14 -31.46
C ASP A 371 0.51 -11.83 -32.95
N GLU A 372 0.68 -10.58 -33.26
CA GLU A 372 1.04 -10.03 -34.58
C GLU A 372 2.48 -9.50 -34.60
N GLY A 373 3.29 -9.82 -33.60
CA GLY A 373 4.66 -9.35 -33.45
C GLY A 373 4.77 -8.02 -32.70
N GLY A 374 3.72 -7.59 -32.01
CA GLY A 374 3.72 -6.42 -31.17
C GLY A 374 4.74 -6.53 -30.03
N GLN A 375 5.35 -5.39 -29.70
CA GLN A 375 6.29 -5.31 -28.60
C GLN A 375 5.59 -4.75 -27.37
N SER A 376 6.04 -5.18 -26.17
CA SER A 376 5.62 -4.53 -24.92
C SER A 376 6.01 -3.05 -24.95
N LEU A 377 5.08 -2.19 -24.59
CA LEU A 377 5.34 -0.75 -24.46
C LEU A 377 6.26 -0.44 -23.29
N ASN A 378 6.44 -1.41 -22.36
CA ASN A 378 7.19 -1.23 -21.10
C ASN A 378 6.74 0.03 -20.36
N GLU A 379 5.43 0.21 -20.30
CA GLU A 379 4.81 1.44 -19.81
C GLU A 379 4.47 1.34 -18.34
N ILE A 380 4.82 2.40 -17.62
CA ILE A 380 4.44 2.64 -16.24
C ILE A 380 3.85 4.04 -16.12
N ARG A 381 3.07 4.28 -15.07
CA ARG A 381 2.44 5.57 -14.83
C ARG A 381 2.58 6.00 -13.37
N ILE A 382 2.72 7.30 -13.13
CA ILE A 382 2.56 7.86 -11.79
C ILE A 382 1.07 7.93 -11.51
N SER A 383 0.65 7.26 -10.45
CA SER A 383 -0.78 7.05 -10.14
C SER A 383 -1.08 7.40 -8.69
N ASN A 384 -2.28 7.90 -8.45
CA ASN A 384 -2.82 8.00 -7.11
C ASN A 384 -3.35 6.64 -6.66
N ALA A 385 -3.14 6.31 -5.40
CA ALA A 385 -3.75 5.15 -4.76
C ALA A 385 -4.19 5.54 -3.34
N SER A 386 -5.09 4.77 -2.76
CA SER A 386 -5.60 5.05 -1.41
C SER A 386 -4.46 5.26 -0.40
N GLY A 387 -4.40 6.46 0.19
CA GLY A 387 -3.35 6.89 1.13
C GLY A 387 -2.01 7.31 0.48
N TYR A 388 -1.88 7.24 -0.85
CA TYR A 388 -0.67 7.58 -1.60
C TYR A 388 -1.03 8.49 -2.78
N THR A 389 -1.18 9.78 -2.52
CA THR A 389 -1.67 10.76 -3.49
C THR A 389 -0.67 11.88 -3.75
N GLY A 390 -0.89 12.62 -4.83
CA GLY A 390 -0.20 13.87 -5.14
C GLY A 390 1.07 13.74 -5.98
N GLY A 391 1.38 12.55 -6.50
CA GLY A 391 2.44 12.39 -7.52
C GLY A 391 3.85 12.66 -7.01
N LEU A 392 4.59 13.52 -7.70
CA LEU A 392 5.95 13.91 -7.36
C LEU A 392 5.95 14.96 -6.24
N LYS A 393 6.79 14.75 -5.24
CA LYS A 393 6.98 15.69 -4.11
C LYS A 393 8.45 15.85 -3.80
N VAL A 394 8.86 17.06 -3.48
CA VAL A 394 10.22 17.36 -3.01
C VAL A 394 10.19 17.81 -1.56
N ASN A 395 11.22 17.42 -0.79
CA ASN A 395 11.33 17.81 0.62
C ASN A 395 11.84 19.24 0.81
N THR A 396 12.63 19.75 -0.15
CA THR A 396 13.18 21.10 -0.19
C THR A 396 13.17 21.62 -1.63
N THR A 397 13.14 22.92 -1.82
CA THR A 397 13.21 23.54 -3.16
C THR A 397 14.49 23.10 -3.88
N PRO A 398 14.39 22.47 -5.07
CA PRO A 398 15.57 22.09 -5.83
C PRO A 398 16.38 23.29 -6.29
N ALA A 399 17.70 23.18 -6.15
CA ALA A 399 18.66 24.23 -6.57
C ALA A 399 19.94 23.59 -7.11
N GLN A 400 20.61 24.24 -8.04
CA GLN A 400 21.91 23.79 -8.57
C GLN A 400 22.94 23.65 -7.43
N GLY A 401 23.64 22.54 -7.38
CA GLY A 401 24.62 22.21 -6.35
C GLY A 401 24.05 21.60 -5.08
N GLY A 402 22.76 21.83 -4.80
CA GLY A 402 22.07 21.31 -3.60
C GLY A 402 21.66 19.84 -3.75
N THR A 403 21.49 19.17 -2.60
CA THR A 403 20.90 17.83 -2.52
C THR A 403 19.48 17.93 -1.98
N PHE A 404 18.57 17.16 -2.55
CA PHE A 404 17.18 17.09 -2.12
C PHE A 404 16.65 15.68 -2.31
N THR A 405 15.51 15.38 -1.66
CA THR A 405 14.81 14.13 -1.87
C THR A 405 13.55 14.38 -2.69
N LEU A 406 13.39 13.63 -3.79
CA LEU A 406 12.15 13.57 -4.54
C LEU A 406 11.47 12.24 -4.26
N THR A 407 10.20 12.28 -3.89
CA THR A 407 9.37 11.10 -3.60
C THR A 407 8.24 11.01 -4.62
N VAL A 408 8.04 9.82 -5.17
CA VAL A 408 6.93 9.45 -6.05
C VAL A 408 5.89 8.74 -5.23
N SER A 409 4.66 9.24 -5.19
CA SER A 409 3.57 8.70 -4.34
C SER A 409 3.18 7.28 -4.71
N GLY A 410 2.91 7.01 -5.98
CA GLY A 410 2.54 5.70 -6.51
C GLY A 410 3.06 5.51 -7.93
N ILE A 411 3.47 4.28 -8.26
CA ILE A 411 3.87 3.89 -9.61
C ILE A 411 3.15 2.60 -9.96
N ARG A 412 2.45 2.59 -11.10
CA ARG A 412 1.72 1.46 -11.64
C ARG A 412 2.36 0.98 -12.93
N CYS A 413 2.25 -0.33 -13.21
CA CYS A 413 2.61 -0.94 -14.48
C CYS A 413 1.36 -1.14 -15.34
N LEU A 414 1.41 -0.70 -16.59
CA LEU A 414 0.32 -0.86 -17.56
C LEU A 414 0.56 -2.01 -18.53
N SER A 415 1.81 -2.42 -18.73
CA SER A 415 2.26 -3.43 -19.69
C SER A 415 2.42 -4.81 -19.06
N PRO A 416 2.61 -5.89 -19.85
CA PRO A 416 3.09 -7.17 -19.34
C PRO A 416 4.36 -7.00 -18.51
N SER A 417 4.58 -7.91 -17.58
CA SER A 417 5.73 -7.84 -16.64
C SER A 417 7.07 -7.60 -17.31
N PHE A 418 7.80 -6.60 -16.84
CA PHE A 418 9.12 -6.22 -17.37
C PHE A 418 10.02 -5.64 -16.26
N THR A 419 11.29 -5.45 -16.59
CA THR A 419 12.27 -4.80 -15.72
C THR A 419 12.73 -3.49 -16.32
N SER A 420 12.74 -2.43 -15.51
CA SER A 420 13.20 -1.10 -15.93
C SER A 420 13.99 -0.44 -14.79
N SER A 421 14.92 0.44 -15.13
CA SER A 421 15.51 1.33 -14.14
C SER A 421 14.74 2.64 -14.07
N LEU A 422 14.51 3.12 -12.85
CA LEU A 422 13.92 4.43 -12.60
C LEU A 422 14.98 5.41 -12.11
N SER A 423 14.83 6.66 -12.49
CA SER A 423 15.60 7.77 -11.99
C SER A 423 14.81 9.07 -12.05
N ILE A 424 15.39 10.14 -11.54
CA ILE A 424 14.91 11.51 -11.73
C ILE A 424 15.84 12.19 -12.70
N ALA A 425 15.29 12.93 -13.63
CA ALA A 425 16.06 13.61 -14.66
C ALA A 425 15.60 15.06 -14.85
N HIS A 426 16.55 15.93 -15.18
CA HIS A 426 16.39 17.34 -15.43
C HIS A 426 16.27 17.56 -16.94
N PHE A 427 15.22 18.24 -17.34
CA PHE A 427 14.89 18.53 -18.73
C PHE A 427 14.76 20.04 -18.95
N ASP A 428 15.08 20.49 -20.16
CA ASP A 428 14.76 21.83 -20.59
C ASP A 428 13.26 22.01 -20.92
N LYS A 429 12.86 23.22 -21.26
CA LYS A 429 11.46 23.56 -21.61
C LYS A 429 10.96 22.87 -22.89
N GLU A 430 11.84 22.41 -23.78
CA GLU A 430 11.52 21.61 -24.97
C GLU A 430 11.50 20.11 -24.68
N LYS A 431 11.61 19.69 -23.41
CA LYS A 431 11.73 18.30 -22.98
C LYS A 431 12.97 17.57 -23.51
N ASN A 432 14.09 18.27 -23.71
CA ASN A 432 15.37 17.63 -23.96
C ASN A 432 16.06 17.31 -22.63
N LEU A 433 16.61 16.12 -22.51
CA LEU A 433 17.32 15.68 -21.29
C LEU A 433 18.63 16.47 -21.12
N LYS A 434 18.76 17.20 -20.01
CA LYS A 434 20.01 17.89 -19.62
C LYS A 434 20.93 16.97 -18.82
N GLU A 435 20.38 16.32 -17.76
CA GLU A 435 21.14 15.40 -16.90
C GLU A 435 20.22 14.44 -16.14
N VAL A 436 20.77 13.34 -15.65
CA VAL A 436 20.11 12.42 -14.71
C VAL A 436 20.56 12.79 -13.29
N VAL A 437 19.63 13.31 -12.47
CA VAL A 437 19.94 13.92 -11.17
C VAL A 437 19.93 12.94 -10.00
N ALA A 438 19.48 11.71 -10.21
CA ALA A 438 19.49 10.65 -9.19
C ALA A 438 20.16 9.38 -9.73
N THR A 439 20.74 8.58 -8.84
CA THR A 439 21.28 7.27 -9.23
C THR A 439 20.16 6.34 -9.69
N PRO A 440 20.22 5.79 -10.92
CA PRO A 440 19.22 4.87 -11.43
C PRO A 440 19.09 3.61 -10.56
N ARG A 441 17.85 3.15 -10.33
CA ARG A 441 17.53 1.97 -9.53
C ARG A 441 16.65 1.02 -10.35
N ASN A 442 16.95 -0.27 -10.33
CA ASN A 442 16.21 -1.29 -11.06
C ASN A 442 14.95 -1.71 -10.28
N PHE A 443 13.84 -1.86 -11.01
CA PHE A 443 12.55 -2.32 -10.53
C PHE A 443 12.00 -3.40 -11.45
N SER A 444 11.31 -4.38 -10.85
CA SER A 444 10.55 -5.39 -11.60
C SER A 444 9.08 -5.03 -11.55
N PHE A 445 8.55 -4.58 -12.67
CA PHE A 445 7.16 -4.17 -12.81
C PHE A 445 6.28 -5.33 -13.23
N ASN A 446 5.08 -5.37 -12.71
CA ASN A 446 4.01 -6.23 -13.17
C ASN A 446 2.65 -5.54 -12.96
N PRO A 447 1.62 -5.84 -13.78
CA PRO A 447 0.37 -5.09 -13.79
C PRO A 447 -0.47 -5.22 -12.52
N TYR A 448 -0.16 -6.17 -11.64
CA TYR A 448 -0.91 -6.44 -10.41
C TYR A 448 -0.18 -5.97 -9.13
N ARG A 449 0.88 -5.15 -9.25
CA ARG A 449 1.63 -4.58 -8.12
C ARG A 449 1.90 -3.10 -8.33
N TYR A 450 1.85 -2.36 -7.23
CA TYR A 450 2.21 -0.96 -7.16
C TYR A 450 3.48 -0.78 -6.37
N TYR A 451 4.24 0.27 -6.69
CA TYR A 451 5.29 0.80 -5.84
C TYR A 451 4.80 2.09 -5.20
N TYR A 452 4.97 2.24 -3.89
CA TYR A 452 4.52 3.39 -3.12
C TYR A 452 5.68 4.12 -2.45
N ASN A 453 5.58 5.46 -2.35
CA ASN A 453 6.56 6.33 -1.68
C ASN A 453 8.02 6.04 -2.09
N VAL A 454 8.25 5.92 -3.39
CA VAL A 454 9.58 5.67 -3.92
C VAL A 454 10.38 6.96 -3.88
N SER A 455 11.41 7.00 -3.03
CA SER A 455 12.23 8.21 -2.83
C SER A 455 13.58 8.09 -3.52
N PHE A 456 14.02 9.20 -4.12
CA PHE A 456 15.30 9.37 -4.79
C PHE A 456 16.09 10.51 -4.13
N SER A 457 17.36 10.28 -3.83
CA SER A 457 18.29 11.35 -3.47
C SER A 457 18.82 11.99 -4.77
N CYS A 458 18.54 13.27 -4.94
CA CYS A 458 18.78 14.00 -6.16
C CYS A 458 19.83 15.10 -5.94
N LYS A 459 20.60 15.40 -7.00
CA LYS A 459 21.50 16.53 -7.04
C LYS A 459 21.53 17.09 -8.47
N ILE A 460 21.18 18.37 -8.64
CA ILE A 460 21.29 19.10 -9.90
C ILE A 460 22.68 19.66 -10.04
N THR A 461 23.36 19.37 -11.16
CA THR A 461 24.71 19.91 -11.45
C THR A 461 24.69 20.93 -12.57
N GLU A 462 23.82 20.74 -13.57
CA GLU A 462 23.62 21.68 -14.66
C GLU A 462 22.89 22.95 -14.20
N PRO A 463 23.17 24.10 -14.83
CA PRO A 463 22.44 25.33 -14.56
C PRO A 463 20.95 25.20 -14.80
N ILE A 464 20.15 25.76 -13.91
CA ILE A 464 18.69 25.80 -14.04
C ILE A 464 18.30 27.05 -14.85
N GLU A 465 17.65 26.83 -15.97
CA GLU A 465 17.15 27.84 -16.89
C GLU A 465 15.63 28.01 -16.78
N GLU A 466 15.07 29.01 -17.46
CA GLU A 466 13.63 29.27 -17.45
C GLU A 466 12.87 28.15 -18.17
N GLY A 467 11.91 27.54 -17.48
CA GLY A 467 11.09 26.45 -17.99
C GLY A 467 11.69 25.06 -17.76
N ASP A 468 12.85 24.97 -17.11
CA ASP A 468 13.44 23.68 -16.72
C ASP A 468 12.57 22.93 -15.71
N CYS A 469 12.53 21.60 -15.81
CA CYS A 469 11.69 20.73 -15.01
C CYS A 469 12.40 19.43 -14.62
N LEU A 470 11.92 18.80 -13.53
CA LEU A 470 12.29 17.43 -13.17
C LEU A 470 11.13 16.47 -13.46
N TYR A 471 11.46 15.33 -14.03
CA TYR A 471 10.55 14.22 -14.28
C TYR A 471 11.08 12.92 -13.66
N LEU A 472 10.15 12.03 -13.28
CA LEU A 472 10.47 10.61 -13.14
C LEU A 472 10.72 10.05 -14.55
N VAL A 473 11.81 9.32 -14.73
CA VAL A 473 12.14 8.66 -16.00
C VAL A 473 12.34 7.17 -15.81
N SER A 474 11.94 6.41 -16.83
CA SER A 474 12.15 4.96 -16.90
C SER A 474 13.05 4.58 -18.08
N LYS A 475 13.83 3.51 -17.92
CA LYS A 475 14.70 2.98 -18.98
C LYS A 475 14.70 1.46 -18.93
N ALA A 476 14.09 0.82 -19.91
CA ALA A 476 14.09 -0.63 -20.06
C ALA A 476 15.24 -1.08 -20.98
N GLY A 477 16.12 -1.92 -20.48
CA GLY A 477 17.27 -2.42 -21.22
C GLY A 477 18.18 -1.30 -21.77
N ASN A 478 18.37 -1.26 -23.08
CA ASN A 478 19.21 -0.27 -23.78
C ASN A 478 18.40 0.87 -24.41
N GLU A 479 17.10 1.00 -24.11
CA GLU A 479 16.26 2.09 -24.59
C GLU A 479 16.74 3.45 -24.03
N ASP A 480 16.30 4.55 -24.65
CA ASP A 480 16.46 5.88 -24.06
C ASP A 480 15.56 6.06 -22.83
N TYR A 481 15.86 7.07 -22.03
CA TYR A 481 14.98 7.44 -20.93
C TYR A 481 13.63 7.95 -21.47
N LYS A 482 12.54 7.36 -20.96
CA LYS A 482 11.16 7.80 -21.21
C LYS A 482 10.65 8.53 -19.97
N ILE A 483 10.02 9.69 -20.18
CA ILE A 483 9.29 10.38 -19.12
C ILE A 483 8.13 9.49 -18.68
N VAL A 484 7.95 9.36 -17.37
CA VAL A 484 6.81 8.66 -16.78
C VAL A 484 5.73 9.70 -16.49
N GLU A 485 4.66 9.63 -17.23
CA GLU A 485 3.52 10.56 -17.11
C GLU A 485 2.64 10.20 -15.92
N GLY A 486 1.88 11.18 -15.41
CA GLY A 486 0.87 11.01 -14.40
C GLY A 486 -0.54 10.96 -14.98
N GLY A 487 -1.51 10.56 -14.16
CA GLY A 487 -2.94 10.73 -14.44
C GLY A 487 -3.43 12.15 -14.17
N PRO A 488 -4.71 12.46 -14.43
CA PRO A 488 -5.34 13.68 -14.02
C PRO A 488 -5.15 13.91 -12.50
N ASN A 489 -4.93 15.15 -12.10
CA ASN A 489 -4.71 15.54 -10.70
C ASN A 489 -3.49 14.87 -10.00
N VAL A 490 -2.54 14.36 -10.78
CA VAL A 490 -1.29 13.79 -10.30
C VAL A 490 -0.13 14.68 -10.74
N ALA A 491 0.65 15.18 -9.79
CA ALA A 491 1.84 15.95 -10.12
C ALA A 491 2.92 15.03 -10.71
N ASP A 492 3.14 15.09 -12.00
CA ASP A 492 4.15 14.33 -12.74
C ASP A 492 5.39 15.13 -13.13
N VAL A 493 5.39 16.41 -12.78
CA VAL A 493 6.46 17.36 -13.04
C VAL A 493 6.77 18.22 -11.82
N ILE A 494 8.04 18.50 -11.60
CA ILE A 494 8.50 19.52 -10.65
C ILE A 494 9.13 20.66 -11.44
N ASN A 495 8.50 21.82 -11.48
CA ASN A 495 9.05 23.01 -12.10
C ASN A 495 10.22 23.55 -11.29
N LEU A 496 11.30 23.92 -11.96
CA LEU A 496 12.50 24.48 -11.36
C LEU A 496 12.49 26.02 -11.42
N THR A 497 13.15 26.65 -10.47
CA THR A 497 13.29 28.12 -10.46
C THR A 497 14.60 28.50 -11.16
N ALA A 498 14.49 29.24 -12.24
CA ALA A 498 15.65 29.70 -13.02
C ALA A 498 16.69 30.41 -12.14
N GLY A 499 17.96 30.06 -12.30
CA GLY A 499 19.08 30.62 -11.54
C GLY A 499 19.15 30.16 -10.07
N ALA A 500 18.25 29.28 -9.61
CA ALA A 500 18.32 28.74 -8.27
C ALA A 500 19.61 27.90 -8.10
N LYS A 501 20.48 28.34 -7.24
CA LYS A 501 21.70 27.61 -6.85
C LYS A 501 21.94 27.73 -5.36
N VAL A 502 22.55 26.72 -4.81
CA VAL A 502 22.96 26.76 -3.40
C VAL A 502 24.29 27.50 -3.31
N ASN A 503 24.39 28.44 -2.39
CA ASN A 503 25.66 29.05 -2.07
C ASN A 503 26.60 28.01 -1.49
N THR A 504 27.88 28.15 -1.78
CA THR A 504 28.94 27.37 -1.16
C THR A 504 29.96 28.29 -0.54
N TYR A 505 30.49 27.89 0.59
CA TYR A 505 31.46 28.62 1.36
C TYR A 505 32.72 27.80 1.55
N GLN A 506 33.84 28.49 1.74
CA GLN A 506 35.16 27.89 1.94
C GLN A 506 35.46 27.79 3.44
N VAL A 507 36.11 26.71 3.84
CA VAL A 507 36.74 26.56 5.15
C VAL A 507 38.23 26.47 4.96
N THR A 508 38.92 27.51 5.43
CA THR A 508 40.38 27.63 5.32
C THR A 508 41.02 27.62 6.71
N TRP A 509 42.30 27.47 6.79
CA TRP A 509 43.07 27.47 8.03
C TRP A 509 44.53 27.90 7.83
N ASN A 510 45.17 28.42 8.88
CA ASN A 510 46.59 28.71 8.85
C ASN A 510 47.44 27.44 8.94
N SER A 511 48.61 27.46 8.35
CA SER A 511 49.58 26.40 8.51
C SER A 511 50.19 26.42 9.92
N LEU A 512 50.31 25.24 10.57
CA LEU A 512 50.98 25.06 11.87
C LEU A 512 51.91 23.86 11.76
N SER A 513 53.22 24.08 12.06
CA SER A 513 54.24 23.04 11.87
C SER A 513 53.94 21.79 12.69
N GLY A 514 53.97 20.61 12.07
CA GLY A 514 53.66 19.33 12.69
C GLY A 514 52.16 19.05 12.93
N VAL A 515 51.28 19.95 12.42
CA VAL A 515 49.83 19.78 12.54
C VAL A 515 49.23 19.73 11.14
N THR A 516 48.38 18.71 10.90
CA THR A 516 47.67 18.54 9.64
C THR A 516 46.16 18.46 9.92
N LEU A 517 45.36 19.29 9.22
CA LEU A 517 43.91 19.21 9.21
C LEU A 517 43.46 18.41 7.99
N THR A 518 42.58 17.45 8.19
CA THR A 518 42.06 16.61 7.13
C THR A 518 40.52 16.56 7.20
N SER A 519 39.86 16.88 6.10
CA SER A 519 38.39 16.73 6.01
C SER A 519 37.98 15.27 6.23
N GLU A 520 36.88 15.04 6.95
CA GLU A 520 36.27 13.74 7.03
C GLU A 520 35.71 13.31 5.65
N LYS A 521 35.57 12.00 5.45
CA LYS A 521 35.06 11.46 4.17
C LYS A 521 33.67 12.03 3.85
N GLY A 522 33.55 12.61 2.67
CA GLY A 522 32.31 13.24 2.18
C GLY A 522 32.21 14.75 2.47
N TYR A 523 33.21 15.35 3.09
CA TYR A 523 33.26 16.80 3.33
C TYR A 523 34.34 17.47 2.47
N ASN A 524 33.99 18.59 1.82
CA ASN A 524 34.92 19.37 0.98
C ASN A 524 35.08 20.78 1.53
N ALA A 525 36.28 21.11 1.98
CA ALA A 525 36.60 22.43 2.55
C ALA A 525 36.46 23.57 1.54
N ASP A 526 36.68 23.32 0.26
CA ASP A 526 36.66 24.36 -0.80
C ASP A 526 35.20 24.72 -1.22
N ALA A 527 34.19 23.90 -0.86
CA ALA A 527 32.81 24.11 -1.26
C ALA A 527 31.83 23.41 -0.28
N VAL A 528 31.64 24.04 0.87
CA VAL A 528 30.63 23.60 1.85
C VAL A 528 29.30 24.26 1.49
N THR A 529 28.26 23.46 1.32
CA THR A 529 26.91 23.96 1.01
C THR A 529 26.38 24.86 2.13
N GLU A 530 25.69 25.94 1.78
CA GLU A 530 25.05 26.83 2.74
C GLU A 530 24.12 26.05 3.70
N GLY A 531 24.37 26.21 4.99
CA GLY A 531 23.60 25.54 6.04
C GLY A 531 24.07 24.14 6.41
N ASP A 532 25.01 23.57 5.65
CA ASP A 532 25.59 22.26 5.98
C ASP A 532 26.66 22.38 7.08
N ASP A 533 26.94 21.24 7.68
CA ASP A 533 28.07 21.07 8.60
C ASP A 533 29.35 20.77 7.80
N PHE A 534 30.51 21.13 8.37
CA PHE A 534 31.80 20.65 7.90
C PHE A 534 32.53 19.91 9.01
N LYS A 535 33.02 18.73 8.73
CA LYS A 535 33.70 17.85 9.70
C LYS A 535 35.11 17.55 9.29
N PHE A 536 36.02 17.62 10.26
CA PHE A 536 37.46 17.42 10.04
C PHE A 536 38.13 16.81 11.25
N LYS A 537 39.34 16.27 11.02
CA LYS A 537 40.26 15.79 12.06
C LYS A 537 41.55 16.56 12.02
N ILE A 538 42.21 16.58 13.16
CA ILE A 538 43.58 17.08 13.29
C ILE A 538 44.52 15.93 13.62
N THR A 539 45.59 15.83 12.84
CA THR A 539 46.76 14.98 13.17
C THR A 539 47.85 15.90 13.69
N ASN A 540 48.30 15.63 14.91
CA ASN A 540 49.36 16.39 15.59
C ASN A 540 50.57 15.48 15.87
N THR A 541 51.75 15.83 15.36
CA THR A 541 53.00 15.12 15.57
C THR A 541 53.94 15.80 16.56
N THR A 542 53.44 16.86 17.25
CA THR A 542 54.18 17.62 18.24
C THR A 542 53.81 17.20 19.65
N THR A 543 54.55 17.64 20.64
CA THR A 543 54.29 17.41 22.08
C THR A 543 53.35 18.42 22.70
N ASN A 544 52.89 19.40 21.94
CA ASN A 544 51.96 20.42 22.45
C ASN A 544 50.51 20.08 22.06
N THR A 545 49.56 20.50 22.88
CA THR A 545 48.16 20.45 22.49
C THR A 545 47.89 21.41 21.32
N VAL A 546 46.88 21.11 20.49
CA VAL A 546 46.47 22.00 19.40
C VAL A 546 45.11 22.64 19.77
N ILE A 547 45.09 23.96 19.75
CA ILE A 547 43.88 24.75 19.94
C ILE A 547 43.35 25.16 18.56
N VAL A 548 42.09 24.88 18.31
CA VAL A 548 41.38 25.23 17.06
C VAL A 548 40.33 26.29 17.39
N LYS A 549 40.35 27.43 16.71
CA LYS A 549 39.38 28.50 16.90
C LYS A 549 38.69 28.89 15.60
N ASN A 550 37.38 29.14 15.70
CA ASN A 550 36.61 29.85 14.70
C ASN A 550 36.32 31.25 15.26
N GLY A 551 37.02 32.28 14.75
CA GLY A 551 37.03 33.59 15.35
C GLY A 551 37.50 33.53 16.81
N ASN A 552 36.67 33.94 17.75
CA ASN A 552 36.98 33.90 19.19
C ASN A 552 36.55 32.58 19.89
N THR A 553 35.82 31.69 19.19
CA THR A 553 35.28 30.47 19.78
C THR A 553 36.23 29.30 19.59
N GLU A 554 36.66 28.67 20.68
CA GLU A 554 37.45 27.44 20.63
C GLU A 554 36.54 26.26 20.27
N LEU A 555 36.94 25.48 19.27
CA LEU A 555 36.28 24.22 18.89
C LEU A 555 36.86 23.05 19.65
N LYS A 556 36.02 22.17 20.11
CA LYS A 556 36.41 20.91 20.77
C LYS A 556 36.02 19.70 19.90
N PRO A 557 36.91 18.73 19.78
CA PRO A 557 36.55 17.47 19.08
C PRO A 557 35.64 16.63 19.94
N ASN A 558 34.87 15.76 19.30
CA ASN A 558 34.11 14.71 19.99
C ASN A 558 35.07 13.55 20.45
N ALA A 559 34.53 12.53 21.11
CA ALA A 559 35.27 11.36 21.60
C ALA A 559 36.04 10.59 20.50
N LYS A 560 35.76 10.82 19.21
CA LYS A 560 36.43 10.22 18.05
C LYS A 560 37.46 11.16 17.43
N GLY A 561 37.73 12.30 18.04
CA GLY A 561 38.67 13.34 17.55
C GLY A 561 38.14 14.15 16.38
N ILE A 562 36.82 14.15 16.13
CA ILE A 562 36.21 14.88 15.03
C ILE A 562 35.73 16.26 15.50
N TYR A 563 36.17 17.29 14.81
CA TYR A 563 35.68 18.66 14.95
C TYR A 563 34.51 18.87 14.00
N THR A 564 33.52 19.65 14.40
CA THR A 564 32.34 19.96 13.59
C THR A 564 32.12 21.48 13.60
N LEU A 565 32.03 22.05 12.41
CA LEU A 565 31.48 23.39 12.18
C LEU A 565 30.07 23.21 11.69
N SER A 566 29.09 23.71 12.39
CA SER A 566 27.67 23.49 12.07
C SER A 566 27.05 24.71 11.40
N ASN A 567 26.14 24.47 10.43
CA ASN A 567 25.31 25.48 9.78
C ASN A 567 26.13 26.60 9.13
N ILE A 568 27.05 26.26 8.24
CA ILE A 568 27.95 27.21 7.57
C ILE A 568 27.17 28.12 6.62
N ARG A 569 27.32 29.47 6.80
CA ARG A 569 26.62 30.49 6.00
C ARG A 569 27.54 31.60 5.53
N GLU A 570 28.83 31.46 5.74
CA GLU A 570 29.89 32.37 5.32
C GLU A 570 31.22 31.62 5.20
N ASP A 571 32.20 32.22 4.52
CA ASP A 571 33.55 31.67 4.48
C ASP A 571 34.14 31.66 5.88
N ILE A 572 34.76 30.55 6.28
CA ILE A 572 35.33 30.37 7.61
C ILE A 572 36.86 30.27 7.50
N HIS A 573 37.58 31.01 8.36
CA HIS A 573 39.01 30.84 8.53
C HIS A 573 39.31 30.36 9.95
N LEU A 574 39.73 29.11 10.08
CA LEU A 574 40.12 28.51 11.35
C LEU A 574 41.56 28.95 11.73
N ILE A 575 41.74 29.24 12.99
CA ILE A 575 43.04 29.58 13.58
C ILE A 575 43.54 28.39 14.39
N LEU A 576 44.64 27.80 13.95
CA LEU A 576 45.36 26.75 14.68
C LEU A 576 46.49 27.37 15.46
N SER A 577 46.64 27.01 16.73
CA SER A 577 47.74 27.43 17.61
C SER A 577 48.15 26.33 18.59
N PHE A 578 49.34 26.39 19.09
CA PHE A 578 49.75 25.50 20.17
C PHE A 578 49.22 25.98 21.52
N GLY A 579 48.74 25.02 22.31
CA GLY A 579 48.47 25.15 23.72
C GLY A 579 49.61 24.57 24.59
N GLU A 580 49.25 24.18 25.82
CA GLU A 580 50.21 23.58 26.74
C GLU A 580 50.72 22.24 26.17
N PRO A 581 51.94 21.82 26.56
CA PRO A 581 52.48 20.51 26.21
C PRO A 581 51.57 19.34 26.66
N ILE A 582 51.50 18.33 25.83
CA ILE A 582 50.77 17.09 26.18
C ILE A 582 51.66 16.31 27.17
N VAL A 583 51.25 16.28 28.42
CA VAL A 583 51.83 15.39 29.42
C VAL A 583 51.15 14.01 29.27
N PRO A 584 51.92 12.93 29.03
CA PRO A 584 51.32 11.59 29.00
C PRO A 584 50.58 11.31 30.31
N VAL A 585 49.42 10.69 30.16
CA VAL A 585 48.62 10.21 31.33
C VAL A 585 48.47 8.70 31.22
N TYR A 586 48.52 8.08 32.36
CA TYR A 586 48.41 6.63 32.49
C TYR A 586 47.21 6.26 33.35
N THR A 587 46.81 5.01 33.27
CA THR A 587 45.65 4.47 34.03
C THR A 587 46.10 3.43 35.03
N VAL A 588 45.37 3.32 36.12
CA VAL A 588 45.49 2.21 37.08
C VAL A 588 44.17 1.46 37.08
N ILE A 589 44.18 0.22 36.66
CA ILE A 589 43.03 -0.67 36.66
C ILE A 589 42.91 -1.32 38.03
N LEU A 590 41.88 -0.96 38.79
CA LEU A 590 41.51 -1.56 40.07
C LEU A 590 40.57 -2.75 39.83
N PRO A 591 40.83 -3.94 40.37
CA PRO A 591 39.94 -5.10 40.17
C PRO A 591 38.69 -5.02 41.03
N SER A 592 37.62 -5.65 40.60
CA SER A 592 36.49 -5.98 41.44
C SER A 592 36.70 -7.37 42.07
N VAL A 593 36.76 -7.44 43.36
CA VAL A 593 37.01 -8.67 44.08
C VAL A 593 35.91 -8.89 45.13
N ILE A 594 35.42 -10.12 45.20
CA ILE A 594 34.33 -10.48 46.14
C ILE A 594 34.83 -10.37 47.57
N GLY A 595 34.01 -9.67 48.40
CA GLY A 595 34.27 -9.50 49.82
C GLY A 595 35.21 -8.33 50.12
N PHE A 596 35.68 -7.58 49.13
CA PHE A 596 36.58 -6.44 49.35
C PHE A 596 36.13 -5.22 48.52
N ASP A 597 36.14 -4.06 49.12
CA ASP A 597 35.98 -2.77 48.46
C ASP A 597 37.33 -2.15 48.12
N ILE A 598 37.61 -1.98 46.85
CA ILE A 598 38.84 -1.43 46.36
C ILE A 598 38.57 -0.05 45.79
N GLN A 599 39.13 0.99 46.37
CA GLN A 599 38.82 2.36 46.06
C GLN A 599 40.09 3.24 45.96
N SER A 600 40.10 4.17 45.02
CA SER A 600 41.12 5.23 45.02
C SER A 600 40.91 6.13 46.23
N VAL A 601 42.01 6.58 46.80
CA VAL A 601 42.00 7.61 47.86
C VAL A 601 41.64 8.96 47.28
N SER A 602 40.91 9.78 48.04
CA SER A 602 40.46 11.10 47.56
C SER A 602 41.65 11.96 47.08
N GLY A 603 41.54 12.45 45.84
CA GLY A 603 42.60 13.21 45.21
C GLY A 603 43.39 12.42 44.14
N TYR A 604 43.17 11.11 44.06
CA TYR A 604 43.79 10.24 43.02
C TYR A 604 42.72 9.73 42.04
N ASP A 605 42.90 10.04 40.74
CA ASP A 605 42.03 9.56 39.69
C ASP A 605 42.69 8.38 38.97
N PRO A 606 42.14 7.17 39.06
CA PRO A 606 42.72 5.96 38.42
C PRO A 606 42.74 6.04 36.89
N LEU A 607 41.99 6.95 36.28
CA LEU A 607 41.91 7.10 34.82
C LEU A 607 42.85 8.19 34.26
N SER A 608 43.50 9.01 35.11
CA SER A 608 44.25 10.18 34.65
C SER A 608 45.43 10.50 35.56
N ILE A 609 46.46 9.68 35.54
CA ILE A 609 47.69 9.90 36.32
C ILE A 609 48.77 10.45 35.37
N SER A 610 49.28 11.64 35.62
CA SER A 610 50.35 12.22 34.84
C SER A 610 51.66 11.41 34.94
N GLU A 611 52.44 11.39 33.86
CA GLU A 611 53.74 10.72 33.85
C GLU A 611 54.60 11.10 35.08
N GLY A 612 55.09 10.06 35.76
CA GLY A 612 55.87 10.23 37.00
C GLY A 612 55.03 10.48 38.24
N GLY A 613 53.67 10.54 38.12
CA GLY A 613 52.76 10.70 39.21
C GLY A 613 52.65 9.45 40.09
N ASP A 614 52.10 9.62 41.29
CA ASP A 614 51.80 8.54 42.25
C ASP A 614 50.26 8.27 42.23
N PHE A 615 49.89 7.05 42.66
CA PHE A 615 48.50 6.66 42.83
C PHE A 615 48.29 5.89 44.13
N GLU A 616 47.27 6.28 44.89
CA GLU A 616 46.97 5.69 46.21
C GLU A 616 45.58 5.09 46.23
N PHE A 617 45.45 3.89 46.78
CA PHE A 617 44.17 3.18 46.89
C PHE A 617 44.10 2.34 48.16
N THR A 618 42.88 1.97 48.55
CA THR A 618 42.62 1.14 49.73
C THR A 618 41.96 -0.18 49.29
N VAL A 619 42.16 -1.24 50.06
CA VAL A 619 41.47 -2.52 49.97
C VAL A 619 40.82 -2.83 51.27
N ILE A 620 39.52 -2.65 51.41
CA ILE A 620 38.75 -2.71 52.64
C ILE A 620 37.89 -3.98 52.63
N PRO A 621 38.05 -4.89 53.64
CA PRO A 621 37.20 -6.06 53.73
C PRO A 621 35.78 -5.65 54.07
N ARG A 622 34.77 -6.28 53.40
CA ARG A 622 33.35 -6.16 53.76
C ARG A 622 33.03 -7.04 54.97
N SER A 623 31.93 -6.73 55.65
CA SER A 623 31.48 -7.52 56.83
C SER A 623 31.45 -9.02 56.52
N GLY A 624 32.18 -9.80 57.36
CA GLY A 624 32.34 -11.25 57.21
C GLY A 624 33.58 -11.70 56.42
N TYR A 625 34.43 -10.74 55.98
CA TYR A 625 35.65 -11.02 55.22
C TYR A 625 36.90 -10.49 55.94
N GLU A 626 36.79 -9.99 57.17
CA GLU A 626 37.85 -9.35 57.95
C GLU A 626 39.02 -10.34 58.36
N GLU A 627 38.75 -11.63 58.40
CA GLU A 627 39.73 -12.67 58.74
C GLU A 627 40.47 -13.23 57.55
N TYR A 628 40.11 -12.83 56.30
CA TYR A 628 40.82 -13.35 55.13
C TYR A 628 42.08 -12.58 54.80
N SER A 629 43.16 -13.33 54.60
CA SER A 629 44.45 -12.76 54.18
C SER A 629 44.43 -12.44 52.70
N ILE A 630 44.77 -11.22 52.33
CA ILE A 630 44.88 -10.77 50.91
C ILE A 630 46.33 -10.51 50.54
N THR A 631 46.64 -10.66 49.32
CA THR A 631 47.92 -10.27 48.69
C THR A 631 47.60 -9.32 47.55
N VAL A 632 48.17 -8.11 47.61
CA VAL A 632 48.00 -7.11 46.56
C VAL A 632 49.23 -7.06 45.66
N ARG A 633 49.01 -7.11 44.32
CA ARG A 633 50.06 -6.99 43.35
C ARG A 633 49.75 -5.87 42.36
N VAL A 634 50.82 -5.23 41.87
CA VAL A 634 50.76 -4.30 40.78
C VAL A 634 51.66 -4.83 39.67
N ASN A 635 51.09 -5.09 38.52
CA ASN A 635 51.75 -5.78 37.37
C ASN A 635 52.57 -7.01 37.81
N GLY A 636 52.00 -7.83 38.68
CA GLY A 636 52.62 -9.05 39.22
C GLY A 636 53.60 -8.86 40.41
N THR A 637 53.96 -7.60 40.78
CA THR A 637 54.81 -7.33 41.93
C THR A 637 53.98 -7.07 43.17
N ILE A 638 54.30 -7.78 44.28
CA ILE A 638 53.63 -7.62 45.57
C ILE A 638 53.93 -6.24 46.10
N ILE A 639 52.90 -5.53 46.59
CA ILE A 639 53.03 -4.30 47.35
C ILE A 639 52.36 -4.44 48.72
N GLU A 640 52.93 -3.82 49.72
CA GLU A 640 52.42 -3.85 51.12
C GLU A 640 51.71 -2.50 51.42
N PRO A 641 50.70 -2.51 52.29
CA PRO A 641 50.02 -1.29 52.73
C PRO A 641 50.92 -0.52 53.70
N ASP A 642 50.71 0.77 53.79
CA ASP A 642 51.24 1.59 54.87
C ASP A 642 50.59 1.33 56.20
N SER A 643 51.02 2.08 57.27
CA SER A 643 50.47 1.93 58.61
C SER A 643 49.00 2.25 58.78
N ASN A 644 48.38 2.86 57.72
CA ASN A 644 46.98 3.26 57.68
C ASN A 644 46.16 2.28 56.79
N GLY A 645 46.80 1.29 56.22
CA GLY A 645 46.15 0.32 55.31
C GLY A 645 46.05 0.79 53.87
N HIS A 646 46.81 1.84 53.43
CA HIS A 646 46.82 2.37 52.12
C HIS A 646 47.91 1.77 51.27
N TYR A 647 47.66 1.50 50.00
CA TYR A 647 48.62 1.00 48.99
C TYR A 647 49.01 2.14 48.10
N MET A 648 50.34 2.31 47.87
CA MET A 648 50.89 3.39 47.03
C MET A 648 51.64 2.84 45.83
N ILE A 649 51.36 3.33 44.63
CA ILE A 649 52.12 3.08 43.41
C ILE A 649 52.85 4.35 43.06
N HIS A 650 54.20 4.33 43.11
CA HIS A 650 55.02 5.52 42.86
C HIS A 650 55.54 5.63 41.44
N ASN A 651 55.73 6.85 40.96
CA ASN A 651 56.40 7.20 39.72
C ASN A 651 55.86 6.40 38.50
N ILE A 652 54.57 6.51 38.26
CA ILE A 652 53.89 5.79 37.20
C ILE A 652 54.32 6.28 35.85
N GLN A 653 54.88 5.38 35.00
CA GLN A 653 55.42 5.65 33.66
C GLN A 653 54.77 4.79 32.57
N ALA A 654 53.78 3.99 32.96
CA ALA A 654 52.94 3.15 32.10
C ALA A 654 51.70 2.77 32.83
N ASN A 655 50.64 2.31 32.06
CA ASN A 655 49.44 1.80 32.67
C ASN A 655 49.70 0.68 33.65
N GLN A 656 49.04 0.70 34.79
CA GLN A 656 49.18 -0.27 35.88
C GLN A 656 47.94 -1.14 36.02
N THR A 657 48.11 -2.37 36.40
CA THR A 657 47.02 -3.29 36.75
C THR A 657 47.23 -3.78 38.17
N VAL A 658 46.25 -3.55 39.02
CA VAL A 658 46.22 -4.04 40.37
C VAL A 658 45.49 -5.39 40.43
N GLU A 659 46.10 -6.35 41.13
CA GLU A 659 45.50 -7.64 41.39
C GLU A 659 45.37 -7.80 42.91
N VAL A 660 44.23 -8.24 43.39
CA VAL A 660 44.00 -8.58 44.77
C VAL A 660 43.60 -10.02 44.88
N ILE A 661 44.45 -10.82 45.47
CA ILE A 661 44.30 -12.27 45.60
C ILE A 661 43.96 -12.59 47.07
N GLY A 662 42.77 -13.12 47.31
CA GLY A 662 42.29 -13.53 48.63
C GLY A 662 41.59 -14.90 48.56
N THR A 663 41.39 -15.55 49.69
CA THR A 663 40.80 -16.89 49.78
C THR A 663 39.32 -16.81 50.20
N ALA A 664 38.49 -16.13 49.47
CA ALA A 664 37.04 -16.11 49.70
C ALA A 664 36.32 -17.16 48.83
N PRO A 665 35.28 -17.87 49.29
CA PRO A 665 34.49 -18.75 48.48
C PRO A 665 33.64 -17.97 47.48
N ASP A 666 33.44 -18.59 46.28
CA ASP A 666 32.56 -18.04 45.22
C ASP A 666 31.11 -17.89 45.75
N PRO A 667 30.41 -16.82 45.46
CA PRO A 667 28.97 -16.66 45.83
C PRO A 667 28.12 -17.63 45.03
N GLU A 668 27.06 -18.10 45.64
CA GLU A 668 26.02 -18.91 45.01
C GLU A 668 25.26 -18.07 44.00
N VAL A 669 25.33 -18.43 42.67
CA VAL A 669 24.62 -17.74 41.61
C VAL A 669 23.12 -18.05 41.73
N VAL A 670 22.31 -17.01 41.87
CA VAL A 670 20.85 -17.14 41.92
C VAL A 670 20.29 -17.23 40.51
N TYR A 671 19.44 -18.23 40.28
CA TYR A 671 18.74 -18.41 39.00
C TYR A 671 17.24 -18.34 39.19
N HIS A 672 16.56 -17.77 38.21
CA HIS A 672 15.10 -17.77 38.12
C HIS A 672 14.66 -18.65 36.96
N ILE A 673 13.45 -19.19 37.04
CA ILE A 673 12.89 -20.03 36.00
C ILE A 673 12.00 -19.15 35.11
N VAL A 674 12.27 -19.19 33.83
CA VAL A 674 11.37 -18.65 32.79
C VAL A 674 10.75 -19.82 32.05
N THR A 675 9.44 -20.00 32.17
CA THR A 675 8.71 -21.09 31.52
C THR A 675 8.16 -20.62 30.16
N LEU A 676 8.64 -21.23 29.09
CA LEU A 676 8.17 -21.02 27.71
C LEU A 676 7.15 -22.11 27.36
N PRO A 677 5.89 -21.75 26.99
CA PRO A 677 4.84 -22.74 26.79
C PRO A 677 5.00 -23.49 25.48
N GLU A 678 4.58 -24.76 25.47
CA GLU A 678 4.32 -25.50 24.24
C GLU A 678 2.94 -25.11 23.69
N VAL A 679 2.88 -24.63 22.45
CA VAL A 679 1.66 -24.17 21.81
C VAL A 679 1.51 -24.85 20.44
N GLU A 680 0.39 -25.49 20.20
CA GLU A 680 0.12 -26.18 18.92
C GLU A 680 0.24 -25.19 17.75
N GLY A 681 1.01 -25.54 16.76
CA GLY A 681 1.25 -24.69 15.57
C GLY A 681 2.31 -23.61 15.74
N VAL A 682 3.09 -23.67 16.83
CA VAL A 682 4.21 -22.73 17.12
C VAL A 682 5.47 -23.52 17.45
N THR A 683 6.54 -23.18 16.79
CA THR A 683 7.90 -23.64 17.14
C THR A 683 8.66 -22.45 17.73
N THR A 684 9.30 -22.65 18.87
CA THR A 684 10.11 -21.62 19.53
C THR A 684 11.59 -21.99 19.58
N ASP A 685 12.44 -20.98 19.65
CA ASP A 685 13.89 -21.16 19.90
C ASP A 685 14.30 -20.14 20.99
N PRO A 686 14.68 -20.61 22.19
CA PRO A 686 14.83 -22.03 22.61
C PRO A 686 13.49 -22.81 22.63
N GLU A 687 13.59 -24.13 22.68
CA GLU A 687 12.43 -25.04 22.75
C GLU A 687 11.55 -24.76 23.97
N PRO A 688 10.23 -25.12 23.93
CA PRO A 688 9.34 -24.95 25.08
C PRO A 688 9.84 -25.70 26.32
N GLY A 689 9.65 -25.11 27.51
CA GLY A 689 10.08 -25.70 28.77
C GLY A 689 10.56 -24.64 29.76
N ASP A 690 11.16 -25.14 30.86
CA ASP A 690 11.70 -24.33 31.91
C ASP A 690 13.17 -23.96 31.62
N HIS A 691 13.46 -22.67 31.51
CA HIS A 691 14.79 -22.14 31.26
C HIS A 691 15.34 -21.45 32.49
N LYS A 692 16.55 -21.81 32.90
CA LYS A 692 17.24 -21.16 33.98
C LYS A 692 17.93 -19.89 33.50
N VAL A 693 17.55 -18.77 34.06
CA VAL A 693 18.10 -17.45 33.76
C VAL A 693 18.75 -16.91 35.05
N GLU A 694 19.97 -16.45 34.93
CA GLU A 694 20.68 -15.81 36.05
C GLU A 694 19.96 -14.52 36.46
N ASN A 695 19.94 -14.21 37.74
CA ASN A 695 19.32 -13.01 38.29
C ASN A 695 19.82 -11.73 37.56
N GLU A 696 18.88 -10.85 37.23
CA GLU A 696 19.14 -9.59 36.48
C GLU A 696 19.62 -9.76 35.05
N LYS A 697 19.49 -10.95 34.46
CA LYS A 697 19.75 -11.19 33.03
C LYS A 697 18.45 -11.21 32.24
N ASP A 698 18.58 -11.00 30.92
CA ASP A 698 17.48 -11.02 29.99
C ASP A 698 17.22 -12.44 29.47
N PHE A 699 15.96 -12.71 29.12
CA PHE A 699 15.58 -13.93 28.41
C PHE A 699 15.00 -13.56 27.04
N THR A 700 15.62 -14.10 25.99
CA THR A 700 15.22 -13.82 24.58
C THR A 700 14.85 -15.13 23.90
N PHE A 701 13.73 -15.12 23.14
CA PHE A 701 13.30 -16.24 22.34
C PHE A 701 12.68 -15.76 21.01
N SER A 702 12.61 -16.66 20.03
CA SER A 702 11.87 -16.43 18.77
C SER A 702 10.75 -17.44 18.65
N LEU A 703 9.74 -17.14 17.82
CA LEU A 703 8.68 -18.07 17.48
C LEU A 703 8.41 -18.08 15.99
N VAL A 704 8.11 -19.25 15.45
CA VAL A 704 7.76 -19.47 14.05
C VAL A 704 6.44 -20.22 14.01
N LEU A 705 5.50 -19.73 13.19
CA LEU A 705 4.21 -20.37 13.00
C LEU A 705 4.32 -21.50 11.98
N ASP A 706 3.74 -22.63 12.27
CA ASP A 706 3.60 -23.73 11.35
C ASP A 706 2.72 -23.35 10.15
N LYS A 707 2.92 -24.02 9.03
CA LYS A 707 2.22 -23.71 7.76
C LYS A 707 0.69 -23.69 7.89
N GLU A 708 0.12 -24.49 8.76
CA GLU A 708 -1.32 -24.57 9.01
C GLU A 708 -1.83 -23.50 9.98
N TYR A 709 -0.95 -22.67 10.55
CA TYR A 709 -1.23 -21.63 11.54
C TYR A 709 -0.65 -20.26 11.14
N ASN A 710 -0.11 -20.13 9.93
CA ASN A 710 0.64 -18.96 9.46
C ASN A 710 -0.20 -17.69 9.26
N GLN A 711 -1.53 -17.79 9.39
CA GLN A 711 -2.44 -16.63 9.42
C GLN A 711 -2.71 -16.15 10.86
N SER A 712 -2.19 -16.83 11.86
CA SER A 712 -2.30 -16.43 13.26
C SER A 712 -1.48 -15.17 13.55
N VAL A 713 -1.97 -14.36 14.47
CA VAL A 713 -1.22 -13.23 15.03
C VAL A 713 -0.88 -13.56 16.48
N PRO A 714 0.35 -14.02 16.75
CA PRO A 714 0.76 -14.39 18.10
C PRO A 714 0.68 -13.21 19.05
N LEU A 715 0.12 -13.42 20.22
CA LEU A 715 0.14 -12.51 21.34
C LEU A 715 0.97 -13.13 22.46
N VAL A 716 2.14 -12.57 22.71
CA VAL A 716 3.03 -13.01 23.76
C VAL A 716 2.85 -12.15 25.01
N THR A 717 2.54 -12.77 26.13
CA THR A 717 2.39 -12.08 27.43
C THR A 717 3.10 -12.85 28.53
N THR A 718 3.38 -12.18 29.65
CA THR A 718 3.81 -12.84 30.87
C THR A 718 2.57 -13.19 31.73
N ASP A 719 2.76 -14.03 32.75
CA ASP A 719 1.74 -14.34 33.78
C ASP A 719 1.35 -13.11 34.59
N ARG A 720 2.11 -12.03 34.54
CA ARG A 720 1.82 -10.73 35.14
C ARG A 720 0.99 -9.83 34.24
N GLY A 721 0.81 -10.21 32.96
CA GLY A 721 0.04 -9.47 32.00
C GLY A 721 0.83 -8.46 31.17
N ASP A 722 2.18 -8.49 31.28
CA ASP A 722 3.03 -7.69 30.41
C ASP A 722 2.99 -8.26 29.00
N ILE A 723 2.87 -7.39 27.99
CA ILE A 723 2.86 -7.77 26.58
C ILE A 723 4.26 -7.60 26.03
N ILE A 724 4.81 -8.68 25.48
CA ILE A 724 6.12 -8.68 24.87
C ILE A 724 5.95 -8.59 23.36
N SER A 725 6.52 -7.56 22.75
CA SER A 725 6.53 -7.36 21.29
C SER A 725 7.84 -7.84 20.68
N PRO A 726 7.81 -8.42 19.48
CA PRO A 726 9.03 -8.82 18.82
C PRO A 726 9.81 -7.59 18.34
N ASP A 727 11.12 -7.69 18.31
CA ASP A 727 12.02 -6.73 17.66
C ASP A 727 11.97 -6.85 16.13
N ARG A 728 12.86 -6.11 15.43
CA ARG A 728 12.92 -6.12 13.95
C ARG A 728 13.33 -7.47 13.34
N ASP A 729 13.97 -8.31 14.15
CA ASP A 729 14.44 -9.65 13.75
C ASP A 729 13.48 -10.74 14.20
N GLY A 730 12.33 -10.38 14.78
CA GLY A 730 11.28 -11.29 15.24
C GLY A 730 11.55 -11.94 16.59
N ARG A 731 12.44 -11.39 17.41
CA ARG A 731 12.78 -11.90 18.73
C ARG A 731 12.02 -11.20 19.84
N TYR A 732 11.58 -11.96 20.82
CA TYR A 732 10.90 -11.48 22.02
C TYR A 732 11.87 -11.48 23.18
N THR A 733 12.05 -10.36 23.86
CA THR A 733 12.97 -10.23 25.00
C THR A 733 12.22 -9.79 26.26
N ILE A 734 12.48 -10.49 27.37
CA ILE A 734 12.06 -10.11 28.71
C ILE A 734 13.33 -9.67 29.43
N GLU A 735 13.39 -8.39 29.77
CA GLU A 735 14.58 -7.78 30.37
C GLU A 735 14.59 -7.96 31.91
N ASN A 736 15.78 -8.05 32.46
CA ASN A 736 16.04 -7.96 33.92
C ASN A 736 15.22 -8.97 34.77
N ILE A 737 15.42 -10.26 34.55
CA ILE A 737 14.73 -11.34 35.24
C ILE A 737 15.18 -11.40 36.72
N CYS A 738 14.30 -10.99 37.66
CA CYS A 738 14.56 -10.99 39.11
C CYS A 738 13.69 -11.98 39.90
N GLU A 739 12.77 -12.68 39.22
CA GLU A 739 11.85 -13.66 39.80
C GLU A 739 11.32 -14.59 38.70
N PRO A 740 10.74 -15.76 39.02
CA PRO A 740 10.20 -16.67 38.04
C PRO A 740 9.10 -16.02 37.18
N ILE A 741 9.08 -16.33 35.87
CA ILE A 741 8.13 -15.79 34.88
C ILE A 741 7.58 -16.93 34.07
N VAL A 742 6.26 -16.91 33.82
CA VAL A 742 5.59 -17.83 32.89
C VAL A 742 5.14 -17.05 31.65
N ILE A 743 5.65 -17.42 30.50
CA ILE A 743 5.27 -16.84 29.21
C ILE A 743 3.97 -17.49 28.75
N LYS A 744 3.10 -16.71 28.12
CA LYS A 744 1.86 -17.16 27.46
C LYS A 744 1.89 -16.71 26.02
N ILE A 745 1.53 -17.60 25.11
CA ILE A 745 1.43 -17.33 23.68
C ILE A 745 -0.01 -17.64 23.27
N ASP A 746 -0.77 -16.59 23.01
CA ASP A 746 -2.18 -16.65 22.59
C ASP A 746 -2.32 -16.21 21.13
N GLY A 747 -3.54 -16.23 20.58
CA GLY A 747 -3.82 -15.77 19.23
C GLY A 747 -3.47 -16.77 18.12
N ILE A 748 -3.07 -17.99 18.48
CA ILE A 748 -2.74 -19.06 17.55
C ILE A 748 -4.02 -19.81 17.18
N LYS A 749 -4.35 -19.82 15.91
CA LYS A 749 -5.53 -20.51 15.37
C LYS A 749 -5.17 -21.24 14.10
N LYS A 750 -5.61 -22.49 13.99
CA LYS A 750 -5.46 -23.23 12.72
C LYS A 750 -6.20 -22.50 11.64
N ASN A 751 -5.57 -22.33 10.47
CA ASN A 751 -6.20 -21.71 9.32
C ASN A 751 -7.51 -22.47 9.01
N THR A 752 -8.64 -21.79 9.20
CA THR A 752 -9.95 -22.35 8.86
C THR A 752 -10.45 -21.66 7.61
N ASP A 753 -10.95 -22.42 6.66
CA ASP A 753 -11.73 -21.90 5.54
C ASP A 753 -12.88 -21.05 6.10
N VAL A 754 -12.97 -19.80 5.66
CA VAL A 754 -13.95 -18.85 6.17
C VAL A 754 -15.32 -19.25 5.67
N ALA A 755 -16.06 -20.01 6.47
CA ALA A 755 -17.49 -20.17 6.28
C ALA A 755 -18.21 -19.07 7.06
N ASN A 756 -19.05 -18.29 6.37
CA ASN A 756 -19.93 -17.30 6.99
C ASN A 756 -20.82 -17.94 8.05
N GLU A 757 -20.49 -17.78 9.33
CA GLU A 757 -21.42 -18.08 10.41
C GLU A 757 -22.33 -16.87 10.66
N LYS A 758 -23.63 -17.11 10.74
CA LYS A 758 -24.64 -16.14 11.17
C LYS A 758 -24.23 -15.51 12.50
N ILE A 759 -24.13 -14.19 12.55
CA ILE A 759 -23.78 -13.42 13.73
C ILE A 759 -24.84 -13.57 14.81
N ASP A 760 -24.47 -14.19 15.92
CA ASP A 760 -25.27 -14.22 17.15
C ASP A 760 -25.07 -12.92 17.92
N VAL A 761 -26.09 -12.06 17.94
CA VAL A 761 -26.09 -10.71 18.56
C VAL A 761 -25.90 -10.70 20.08
N SER A 762 -25.83 -11.84 20.75
CA SER A 762 -25.47 -11.93 22.18
C SER A 762 -23.95 -11.93 22.43
N LYS A 763 -23.13 -11.95 21.39
CA LYS A 763 -21.68 -12.06 21.46
C LYS A 763 -21.01 -10.71 21.23
N MET A 764 -19.76 -10.62 21.65
CA MET A 764 -18.86 -9.48 21.43
C MET A 764 -18.86 -9.03 19.95
N LYS A 765 -18.84 -7.71 19.75
CA LYS A 765 -18.86 -7.11 18.42
C LYS A 765 -17.83 -5.98 18.32
N VAL A 766 -17.10 -5.93 17.21
CA VAL A 766 -16.23 -4.82 16.86
C VAL A 766 -16.68 -4.27 15.50
N THR A 767 -16.95 -2.97 15.45
CA THR A 767 -17.37 -2.26 14.23
C THR A 767 -16.59 -0.94 14.08
N THR A 768 -16.60 -0.36 12.90
CA THR A 768 -15.98 0.95 12.63
C THR A 768 -17.04 1.93 12.13
N SER A 769 -16.91 3.20 12.50
CA SER A 769 -17.71 4.30 11.99
C SER A 769 -16.95 5.61 12.17
N ASP A 770 -16.82 6.40 11.10
CA ASP A 770 -16.24 7.75 11.12
C ASP A 770 -14.88 7.85 11.84
N GLY A 771 -13.92 7.02 11.47
CA GLY A 771 -12.59 6.99 12.10
C GLY A 771 -12.59 6.46 13.54
N THR A 772 -13.69 5.84 13.98
CA THR A 772 -13.87 5.34 15.35
C THR A 772 -14.06 3.83 15.35
N VAL A 773 -13.28 3.12 16.15
CA VAL A 773 -13.51 1.71 16.47
C VAL A 773 -14.53 1.62 17.62
N CYS A 774 -15.63 0.93 17.40
CA CYS A 774 -16.66 0.66 18.38
C CYS A 774 -16.58 -0.82 18.81
N ILE A 775 -16.31 -1.06 20.08
CA ILE A 775 -16.19 -2.39 20.69
C ILE A 775 -17.37 -2.59 21.63
N PHE A 776 -18.19 -3.61 21.38
CA PHE A 776 -19.19 -4.06 22.33
C PHE A 776 -18.68 -5.33 23.02
N ALA A 777 -18.49 -5.27 24.35
CA ALA A 777 -18.08 -6.39 25.18
C ALA A 777 -19.20 -6.75 26.16
N PRO A 778 -19.83 -7.94 26.06
CA PRO A 778 -20.99 -8.32 26.87
C PRO A 778 -20.65 -8.53 28.36
N GLN A 779 -19.38 -8.67 28.69
CA GLN A 779 -18.84 -8.76 30.07
C GLN A 779 -17.47 -8.07 30.09
N PRO A 780 -16.91 -7.78 31.27
CA PRO A 780 -15.57 -7.18 31.38
C PRO A 780 -14.50 -8.04 30.71
N MET A 781 -13.86 -7.51 29.67
CA MET A 781 -12.86 -8.19 28.84
C MET A 781 -11.66 -7.28 28.61
N LYS A 782 -10.44 -7.82 28.60
CA LYS A 782 -9.25 -7.03 28.22
C LYS A 782 -9.28 -6.74 26.73
N ALA A 783 -8.95 -5.50 26.36
CA ALA A 783 -8.90 -5.07 24.97
C ALA A 783 -7.70 -4.17 24.66
N TYR A 784 -7.15 -4.32 23.46
CA TYR A 784 -6.09 -3.47 22.93
C TYR A 784 -6.15 -3.43 21.38
N ILE A 785 -5.57 -2.39 20.83
CA ILE A 785 -5.52 -2.15 19.40
C ILE A 785 -4.07 -2.28 18.95
N MET A 786 -3.84 -3.08 17.93
CA MET A 786 -2.53 -3.35 17.36
C MET A 786 -2.43 -2.75 15.96
N THR A 787 -1.22 -2.38 15.54
CA THR A 787 -0.93 -2.12 14.14
C THR A 787 -0.89 -3.43 13.37
N PHE A 788 -1.08 -3.36 12.05
CA PHE A 788 -1.00 -4.55 11.18
C PHE A 788 0.39 -5.22 11.15
N LYS A 789 1.41 -4.55 11.72
CA LYS A 789 2.78 -5.08 11.89
C LYS A 789 2.99 -5.79 13.24
N GLY A 790 1.94 -5.98 14.04
CA GLY A 790 1.98 -6.73 15.29
C GLY A 790 2.33 -5.92 16.56
N GLY A 791 2.65 -4.62 16.44
CA GLY A 791 2.91 -3.77 17.62
C GLY A 791 1.62 -3.27 18.27
N VAL A 792 1.54 -3.23 19.60
CA VAL A 792 0.41 -2.63 20.32
C VAL A 792 0.40 -1.13 20.08
N TYR A 793 -0.66 -0.67 19.39
CA TYR A 793 -0.88 0.75 19.13
C TYR A 793 -1.51 1.44 20.36
N LYS A 794 -2.49 0.79 20.99
CA LYS A 794 -3.18 1.34 22.17
C LYS A 794 -3.71 0.22 23.06
N ASN A 795 -3.34 0.24 24.34
CA ASN A 795 -3.94 -0.63 25.35
C ASN A 795 -5.20 0.05 25.92
N LEU A 796 -6.33 -0.64 25.84
CA LEU A 796 -7.63 -0.15 26.32
C LEU A 796 -7.96 -0.62 27.74
N GLY A 797 -7.11 -1.49 28.32
CA GLY A 797 -7.36 -2.10 29.62
C GLY A 797 -8.56 -3.06 29.58
N THR A 798 -9.42 -3.02 30.58
CA THR A 798 -10.65 -3.82 30.64
C THR A 798 -11.82 -3.01 30.08
N VAL A 799 -12.47 -3.50 29.02
CA VAL A 799 -13.66 -2.91 28.40
C VAL A 799 -14.90 -3.71 28.75
N SER A 800 -16.05 -3.05 28.88
CA SER A 800 -17.36 -3.66 29.16
C SER A 800 -18.46 -2.78 28.59
N GLY A 801 -19.48 -3.35 27.96
CA GLY A 801 -20.48 -2.61 27.21
C GLY A 801 -19.87 -1.95 25.96
N ASP A 802 -20.39 -0.79 25.58
CA ASP A 802 -19.94 -0.03 24.40
C ASP A 802 -18.70 0.81 24.74
N THR A 803 -17.59 0.51 24.07
CA THR A 803 -16.34 1.30 24.14
C THR A 803 -16.01 1.85 22.76
N ARG A 804 -15.73 3.15 22.67
CA ARG A 804 -15.39 3.84 21.42
C ARG A 804 -13.98 4.39 21.47
N VAL A 805 -13.23 4.16 20.40
CA VAL A 805 -11.83 4.60 20.31
C VAL A 805 -11.59 5.25 18.96
N GLN A 806 -11.27 6.53 18.96
CA GLN A 806 -10.92 7.25 17.74
C GLN A 806 -9.46 6.98 17.39
N LEU A 807 -9.20 6.64 16.11
CA LEU A 807 -7.88 6.33 15.60
C LEU A 807 -7.66 7.08 14.27
N PRO A 808 -6.42 7.34 13.89
CA PRO A 808 -6.09 7.81 12.54
C PRO A 808 -6.52 6.81 11.47
N SER A 809 -6.73 7.28 10.24
CA SER A 809 -6.96 6.37 9.11
C SER A 809 -5.84 5.36 8.96
N GLY A 810 -6.18 4.08 8.85
CA GLY A 810 -5.21 2.99 8.78
C GLY A 810 -5.85 1.62 9.03
N GLN A 811 -5.01 0.59 8.90
CA GLN A 811 -5.42 -0.79 9.20
C GLN A 811 -4.94 -1.19 10.60
N TYR A 812 -5.87 -1.72 11.38
CA TYR A 812 -5.61 -2.12 12.77
C TYR A 812 -6.19 -3.50 13.06
N ILE A 813 -5.66 -4.13 14.10
CA ILE A 813 -6.21 -5.35 14.70
C ILE A 813 -6.69 -4.98 16.09
N VAL A 814 -7.98 -5.15 16.34
CA VAL A 814 -8.59 -4.95 17.65
C VAL A 814 -8.71 -6.31 18.33
N VAL A 815 -8.06 -6.47 19.47
CA VAL A 815 -8.12 -7.70 20.24
C VAL A 815 -8.96 -7.47 21.49
N VAL A 816 -9.97 -8.32 21.72
CA VAL A 816 -10.88 -8.24 22.85
C VAL A 816 -11.15 -9.64 23.41
N GLY A 817 -10.79 -9.89 24.66
CA GLY A 817 -11.03 -11.15 25.33
C GLY A 817 -10.36 -12.37 24.68
N GLY A 818 -9.31 -12.15 23.89
CA GLY A 818 -8.60 -13.19 23.12
C GLY A 818 -9.03 -13.32 21.65
N ASP A 819 -10.14 -12.72 21.25
CA ASP A 819 -10.57 -12.67 19.85
C ASP A 819 -10.01 -11.43 19.14
N SER A 820 -9.59 -11.58 17.88
CA SER A 820 -8.98 -10.51 17.08
C SER A 820 -9.87 -10.14 15.89
N PHE A 821 -10.02 -8.82 15.66
CA PHE A 821 -10.86 -8.24 14.61
C PHE A 821 -10.00 -7.30 13.75
N LYS A 822 -9.93 -7.56 12.47
CA LYS A 822 -9.32 -6.62 11.51
C LYS A 822 -10.28 -5.45 11.31
N VAL A 823 -9.79 -4.22 11.47
CA VAL A 823 -10.55 -3.00 11.21
C VAL A 823 -9.75 -2.08 10.28
N ILE A 824 -10.48 -1.39 9.40
CA ILE A 824 -9.94 -0.39 8.48
C ILE A 824 -10.68 0.92 8.79
N LEU A 825 -9.93 2.00 8.97
CA LEU A 825 -10.47 3.32 9.29
C LEU A 825 -10.02 4.34 8.26
#